data_f38471e729fee877ba03048c03cf62cd
#
_entry.id   f38471e729fee877ba03048c03cf62cd
#
_cell.length_a   1.000
_cell.length_b   1.000
_cell.length_c   1.000
_cell.angle_alpha   90.00
_cell.angle_beta   90.00
_cell.angle_gamma   90.00
#
_symmetry.space_group_name_H-M   'P 1'
#
loop_
_entity.id
_entity.type
_entity.pdbx_description
1 polymer ?
#
loop_
_entity_poly.entity_id
_entity_poly.type
_entity_poly.pdbx_seq_one_letter_code
_entity_poly.pdbx_strand_id
1 'polypeptide(L)'
;MGVPEQLRSEQDHVDRTYARIDALRQQAVAQAESSLRLNDSMPGTVVDREALLAAHGVRRSRYVIGDQSICFGRIDTVGDEVFHIGRLGVSDADGDPMLVDWRAPIAESFYRATPSDPRGLSRRRHIRMRARAVVGIDDEPLDRTSLDENNPGLVGEAALLAALAAPRRGQMGDIVATIQAQQDEAIRAPLRGILVVQGGPGTGKTAVALHRAAYLLYAHELELSVQGVLVVGPNKIFARYVENVLPGLGETGVRLATPGDLIDGFEPTVTDPPEIAGLKGAASMVATLRATLRAHCQPIDETTHIGLDRWRLAVTPDDTQRILDEVIARDLPYAEGRVAAFRALLTHLVGAAETAAQRSSEAGQLSRHAFDATVARKRLGDDRAVRALTSRVWPRVTPAQLVDEVLAELDLPRAGEIRSVHDLALLDEADTLIGQPPTARTQTAKAPRIDAILERQLADMGLLPDCPRCGTELSPTGFDWLCTNCDGKPRYRSEQVLSPLGVQQLNETVAHVTETYRVEAAPEQRTTWGHVLVDEAQELTPMQWRMLARRCPTGSFTIVGDLNQASGARDATAWADVAGIINDDRPAHVLTLDVNYRTPEEIMRVANAVLLAADSPVAPPRSVRSTGEDPVFVSAATFDEAVAVARARAADEVAASDAGTVAILVPRDGAPEVGPDALDRRVVEMGVDQARGLEFDSVIVVEPGRFETHELYVALTRATTRLAVVHAEALPDGLARALRD
;
A
#
# COMPACT_ATOMS: atom_id res chain seq x y z
N MET A 1 36.85 24.91 -19.17
CA MET A 1 35.83 24.80 -20.29
C MET A 1 34.76 25.82 -20.08
N GLY A 2 34.36 26.55 -21.13
CA GLY A 2 33.23 27.51 -21.03
C GLY A 2 31.87 26.79 -20.94
N VAL A 3 30.85 27.42 -20.37
CA VAL A 3 29.49 26.87 -20.24
C VAL A 3 28.94 26.20 -21.52
N PRO A 4 29.10 26.83 -22.74
CA PRO A 4 28.65 26.21 -24.00
C PRO A 4 29.39 24.93 -24.39
N GLU A 5 30.63 24.76 -23.95
CA GLU A 5 31.44 23.56 -24.21
C GLU A 5 31.03 22.44 -23.25
N GLN A 6 30.74 22.74 -22.01
CA GLN A 6 30.22 21.79 -21.02
C GLN A 6 28.83 21.29 -21.42
N LEU A 7 27.93 22.17 -21.87
CA LEU A 7 26.61 21.78 -22.39
C LEU A 7 26.73 20.80 -23.58
N ARG A 8 27.66 21.04 -24.49
CA ARG A 8 27.93 20.12 -25.62
C ARG A 8 28.44 18.78 -25.15
N SER A 9 29.36 18.76 -24.19
CA SER A 9 29.89 17.51 -23.63
C SER A 9 28.81 16.66 -22.97
N GLU A 10 27.88 17.28 -22.22
CA GLU A 10 26.73 16.57 -21.62
C GLU A 10 25.74 16.09 -22.71
N GLN A 11 25.48 16.90 -23.74
CA GLN A 11 24.63 16.48 -24.86
C GLN A 11 25.22 15.27 -25.60
N ASP A 12 26.54 15.29 -25.89
CA ASP A 12 27.21 14.18 -26.56
C ASP A 12 27.15 12.87 -25.72
N HIS A 13 27.21 13.00 -24.40
CA HIS A 13 27.03 11.85 -23.49
C HIS A 13 25.61 11.32 -23.54
N VAL A 14 24.61 12.19 -23.44
CA VAL A 14 23.19 11.86 -23.51
C VAL A 14 22.84 11.20 -24.85
N ASP A 15 23.34 11.73 -25.98
CA ASP A 15 23.10 11.16 -27.31
C ASP A 15 23.64 9.74 -27.46
N ARG A 16 24.85 9.50 -26.93
CA ARG A 16 25.45 8.15 -26.90
C ARG A 16 24.62 7.20 -26.03
N THR A 17 24.12 7.68 -24.90
CA THR A 17 23.29 6.88 -24.00
C THR A 17 21.95 6.50 -24.65
N TYR A 18 21.28 7.43 -25.34
CA TYR A 18 20.06 7.10 -26.11
C TYR A 18 20.32 6.14 -27.23
N ALA A 19 21.44 6.29 -27.97
CA ALA A 19 21.81 5.35 -29.03
C ALA A 19 22.02 3.92 -28.46
N ARG A 20 22.60 3.81 -27.28
CA ARG A 20 22.79 2.51 -26.60
C ARG A 20 21.45 1.92 -26.15
N ILE A 21 20.55 2.72 -25.61
CA ILE A 21 19.17 2.29 -25.22
C ILE A 21 18.41 1.78 -26.45
N ASP A 22 18.48 2.51 -27.56
CA ASP A 22 17.83 2.09 -28.82
C ASP A 22 18.39 0.76 -29.33
N ALA A 23 19.71 0.53 -29.20
CA ALA A 23 20.34 -0.74 -29.54
C ALA A 23 19.91 -1.89 -28.60
N LEU A 24 19.87 -1.66 -27.28
CA LEU A 24 19.38 -2.63 -26.30
C LEU A 24 17.91 -3.01 -26.53
N ARG A 25 17.08 -2.02 -26.88
CA ARG A 25 15.68 -2.25 -27.24
C ARG A 25 15.55 -3.13 -28.49
N GLN A 26 16.33 -2.86 -29.53
CA GLN A 26 16.36 -3.67 -30.74
C GLN A 26 16.83 -5.11 -30.45
N GLN A 27 17.83 -5.28 -29.61
CA GLN A 27 18.30 -6.61 -29.17
C GLN A 27 17.20 -7.36 -28.40
N ALA A 28 16.50 -6.70 -27.46
CA ALA A 28 15.41 -7.31 -26.72
C ALA A 28 14.26 -7.76 -27.62
N VAL A 29 13.89 -6.97 -28.65
CA VAL A 29 12.89 -7.35 -29.65
C VAL A 29 13.35 -8.55 -30.48
N ALA A 30 14.59 -8.54 -30.96
CA ALA A 30 15.15 -9.63 -31.77
C ALA A 30 15.25 -10.95 -30.96
N GLN A 31 15.61 -10.85 -29.67
CA GLN A 31 15.63 -12.02 -28.77
C GLN A 31 14.22 -12.58 -28.53
N ALA A 32 13.22 -11.70 -28.30
CA ALA A 32 11.83 -12.12 -28.17
C ALA A 32 11.31 -12.83 -29.42
N GLU A 33 11.59 -12.29 -30.62
CA GLU A 33 11.22 -12.93 -31.89
C GLU A 33 11.93 -14.27 -32.13
N SER A 34 13.21 -14.37 -31.76
CA SER A 34 13.96 -15.62 -31.90
C SER A 34 13.45 -16.71 -30.95
N SER A 35 13.12 -16.34 -29.70
CA SER A 35 12.52 -17.25 -28.73
C SER A 35 11.14 -17.76 -29.17
N LEU A 36 10.34 -16.92 -29.82
CA LEU A 36 9.06 -17.32 -30.40
C LEU A 36 9.21 -18.33 -31.55
N ARG A 37 10.25 -18.20 -32.39
CA ARG A 37 10.52 -19.11 -33.52
C ARG A 37 11.08 -20.47 -33.09
N LEU A 38 11.86 -20.52 -31.99
CA LEU A 38 12.42 -21.77 -31.46
C LEU A 38 11.35 -22.67 -30.83
N ASN A 39 10.29 -22.12 -30.30
CA ASN A 39 9.20 -22.87 -29.62
C ASN A 39 8.14 -23.44 -30.56
N ASP A 40 8.10 -23.07 -31.84
CA ASP A 40 7.19 -23.68 -32.82
C ASP A 40 7.59 -25.13 -33.22
N SER A 41 8.75 -25.58 -32.80
CA SER A 41 9.30 -26.91 -33.15
C SER A 41 9.26 -27.95 -32.01
N MET A 42 8.76 -27.62 -30.81
CA MET A 42 8.60 -28.58 -29.70
C MET A 42 7.16 -28.62 -29.18
N PRO A 43 6.47 -29.79 -29.16
CA PRO A 43 5.16 -29.94 -28.55
C PRO A 43 5.30 -30.14 -27.04
N GLY A 44 4.91 -29.16 -26.28
CA GLY A 44 4.74 -29.24 -24.83
C GLY A 44 5.23 -28.02 -24.10
N THR A 45 4.38 -27.13 -23.86
CA THR A 45 4.34 -26.15 -22.77
C THR A 45 3.81 -24.80 -23.25
N VAL A 46 2.48 -24.67 -23.25
CA VAL A 46 1.81 -23.35 -23.35
C VAL A 46 2.23 -22.43 -22.20
N VAL A 47 2.54 -23.01 -21.04
CA VAL A 47 2.98 -22.30 -19.82
C VAL A 47 4.36 -21.67 -19.99
N ASP A 48 5.32 -22.39 -20.59
CA ASP A 48 6.67 -21.84 -20.84
C ASP A 48 6.66 -20.69 -21.85
N ARG A 49 5.72 -20.71 -22.79
CA ARG A 49 5.56 -19.65 -23.79
C ARG A 49 5.04 -18.35 -23.17
N GLU A 50 4.05 -18.43 -22.28
CA GLU A 50 3.48 -17.25 -21.61
C GLU A 50 4.49 -16.62 -20.64
N ALA A 51 5.24 -17.43 -19.90
CA ALA A 51 6.28 -16.95 -18.99
C ALA A 51 7.45 -16.28 -19.74
N LEU A 52 7.90 -16.86 -20.86
CA LEU A 52 8.91 -16.26 -21.74
C LEU A 52 8.40 -14.95 -22.36
N LEU A 53 7.15 -14.89 -22.77
CA LEU A 53 6.53 -13.67 -23.29
C LEU A 53 6.42 -12.58 -22.22
N ALA A 54 6.10 -12.94 -20.98
CA ALA A 54 6.06 -12.04 -19.85
C ALA A 54 7.47 -11.49 -19.52
N ALA A 55 8.48 -12.35 -19.42
CA ALA A 55 9.87 -11.95 -19.15
C ALA A 55 10.43 -11.03 -20.26
N HIS A 56 10.15 -11.34 -21.53
CA HIS A 56 10.53 -10.48 -22.66
C HIS A 56 9.70 -9.19 -22.70
N GLY A 57 8.44 -9.23 -22.25
CA GLY A 57 7.59 -8.05 -22.07
C GLY A 57 8.17 -7.08 -21.06
N VAL A 58 8.60 -7.56 -19.91
CA VAL A 58 9.24 -6.77 -18.84
C VAL A 58 10.57 -6.17 -19.34
N ARG A 59 11.43 -6.95 -20.00
CA ARG A 59 12.68 -6.41 -20.58
C ARG A 59 12.42 -5.36 -21.66
N ARG A 60 11.40 -5.56 -22.48
CA ARG A 60 11.02 -4.59 -23.52
C ARG A 60 10.45 -3.31 -22.92
N SER A 61 9.62 -3.39 -21.88
CA SER A 61 9.03 -2.22 -21.22
C SER A 61 10.09 -1.34 -20.53
N ARG A 62 11.16 -1.94 -19.99
CA ARG A 62 12.26 -1.22 -19.32
C ARG A 62 12.99 -0.22 -20.24
N TYR A 63 13.01 -0.46 -21.55
CA TYR A 63 13.67 0.42 -22.55
C TYR A 63 12.68 1.21 -23.41
N VAL A 64 11.38 1.19 -23.09
CA VAL A 64 10.36 2.01 -23.78
C VAL A 64 10.26 3.36 -23.08
N ILE A 65 11.23 4.22 -23.31
CA ILE A 65 11.36 5.51 -22.61
C ILE A 65 10.77 6.64 -23.44
N GLY A 66 10.57 6.44 -24.76
CA GLY A 66 10.11 7.51 -25.65
C GLY A 66 11.05 8.72 -25.65
N ASP A 67 10.46 9.92 -25.53
CA ASP A 67 11.19 11.18 -25.44
C ASP A 67 11.39 11.67 -24.00
N GLN A 68 11.25 10.80 -23.00
CA GLN A 68 11.47 11.17 -21.61
C GLN A 68 12.94 11.50 -21.34
N SER A 69 13.17 12.51 -20.49
CA SER A 69 14.51 12.88 -20.03
C SER A 69 15.11 11.78 -19.17
N ILE A 70 16.15 11.09 -19.65
CA ILE A 70 16.73 9.91 -18.97
C ILE A 70 17.79 10.28 -17.94
N CYS A 71 18.55 11.37 -18.17
CA CYS A 71 19.64 11.81 -17.31
C CYS A 71 19.25 13.12 -16.64
N PHE A 72 19.51 13.28 -15.36
CA PHE A 72 19.20 14.50 -14.61
C PHE A 72 20.34 14.95 -13.70
N GLY A 73 21.36 14.15 -13.53
CA GLY A 73 22.44 14.44 -12.63
C GLY A 73 23.78 13.85 -13.04
N ARG A 74 24.85 14.40 -12.47
CA ARG A 74 26.20 13.89 -12.54
C ARG A 74 26.90 14.15 -11.22
N ILE A 75 27.70 13.20 -10.78
CA ILE A 75 28.58 13.32 -9.63
C ILE A 75 30.03 13.13 -10.07
N ASP A 76 30.89 14.00 -9.59
CA ASP A 76 32.33 13.91 -9.75
C ASP A 76 32.91 13.55 -8.37
N THR A 77 33.67 12.46 -8.26
CA THR A 77 34.28 12.03 -7.01
C THR A 77 35.63 12.74 -6.78
N VAL A 78 36.12 12.70 -5.55
CA VAL A 78 37.47 13.18 -5.20
C VAL A 78 38.56 12.38 -5.92
N GLY A 79 38.25 11.14 -6.38
CA GLY A 79 39.12 10.28 -7.13
C GLY A 79 39.07 10.44 -8.66
N ASP A 80 38.54 11.54 -9.17
CA ASP A 80 38.36 11.87 -10.60
C ASP A 80 37.41 10.90 -11.38
N GLU A 81 36.64 10.06 -10.68
CA GLU A 81 35.60 9.25 -11.32
C GLU A 81 34.34 10.09 -11.54
N VAL A 82 33.65 9.84 -12.66
CA VAL A 82 32.46 10.59 -13.10
C VAL A 82 31.32 9.59 -13.31
N PHE A 83 30.17 9.84 -12.66
CA PHE A 83 28.97 9.06 -12.86
C PHE A 83 27.79 9.96 -13.23
N HIS A 84 27.13 9.60 -14.33
CA HIS A 84 25.87 10.25 -14.72
C HIS A 84 24.71 9.50 -14.05
N ILE A 85 23.77 10.25 -13.45
CA ILE A 85 22.64 9.72 -12.70
C ILE A 85 21.37 9.91 -13.52
N GLY A 86 20.58 8.84 -13.61
CA GLY A 86 19.36 8.88 -14.40
C GLY A 86 18.26 7.94 -13.90
N ARG A 87 17.21 7.81 -14.71
CA ARG A 87 16.00 7.05 -14.37
C ARG A 87 16.18 5.53 -14.47
N LEU A 88 17.20 5.08 -15.18
CA LEU A 88 17.53 3.68 -15.40
C LEU A 88 19.04 3.50 -15.51
N GLY A 89 19.51 2.29 -15.24
CA GLY A 89 20.90 1.92 -15.45
C GLY A 89 21.14 1.52 -16.91
N VAL A 90 22.21 2.07 -17.52
CA VAL A 90 22.68 1.72 -18.87
C VAL A 90 24.19 1.51 -18.84
N SER A 91 24.63 0.35 -19.33
CA SER A 91 26.06 0.06 -19.53
C SER A 91 26.38 0.02 -21.02
N ASP A 92 27.62 0.33 -21.36
CA ASP A 92 28.14 0.17 -22.72
C ASP A 92 28.34 -1.31 -23.09
N ALA A 93 29.08 -1.59 -24.18
CA ALA A 93 29.33 -2.94 -24.64
C ALA A 93 30.34 -3.70 -23.76
N ASP A 94 31.21 -2.97 -23.09
CA ASP A 94 32.28 -3.49 -22.24
C ASP A 94 31.81 -3.66 -20.77
N GLY A 95 30.59 -3.17 -20.43
CA GLY A 95 29.98 -3.26 -19.10
C GLY A 95 30.18 -2.02 -18.25
N ASP A 96 30.84 -0.99 -18.76
CA ASP A 96 31.05 0.25 -18.03
C ASP A 96 29.76 1.09 -17.93
N PRO A 97 29.46 1.71 -16.78
CA PRO A 97 28.22 2.44 -16.57
C PRO A 97 28.19 3.76 -17.36
N MET A 98 27.34 3.84 -18.38
CA MET A 98 27.04 5.06 -19.10
C MET A 98 26.01 5.93 -18.32
N LEU A 99 25.06 5.30 -17.66
CA LEU A 99 24.06 5.94 -16.83
C LEU A 99 23.77 5.06 -15.61
N VAL A 100 23.89 5.63 -14.42
CA VAL A 100 23.62 4.96 -13.16
C VAL A 100 22.16 5.19 -12.78
N ASP A 101 21.46 4.12 -12.42
CA ASP A 101 20.11 4.21 -11.91
C ASP A 101 20.07 4.99 -10.59
N TRP A 102 19.13 5.92 -10.45
CA TRP A 102 18.98 6.75 -9.25
C TRP A 102 18.78 5.93 -7.97
N ARG A 103 18.29 4.70 -8.09
CA ARG A 103 18.06 3.77 -6.97
C ARG A 103 19.33 3.09 -6.49
N ALA A 104 20.38 3.05 -7.32
CA ALA A 104 21.65 2.41 -6.99
C ALA A 104 22.31 3.08 -5.76
N PRO A 105 23.06 2.32 -4.92
CA PRO A 105 23.69 2.87 -3.72
C PRO A 105 24.62 4.08 -3.98
N ILE A 106 25.36 4.10 -5.09
CA ILE A 106 26.25 5.21 -5.43
C ILE A 106 25.48 6.51 -5.69
N ALA A 107 24.24 6.43 -6.19
CA ALA A 107 23.38 7.59 -6.44
C ALA A 107 22.89 8.27 -5.14
N GLU A 108 22.98 7.60 -3.97
CA GLU A 108 22.63 8.20 -2.68
C GLU A 108 23.42 9.48 -2.42
N SER A 109 24.71 9.51 -2.79
CA SER A 109 25.56 10.68 -2.63
C SER A 109 25.07 11.89 -3.44
N PHE A 110 24.41 11.68 -4.59
CA PHE A 110 23.80 12.76 -5.37
C PHE A 110 22.71 13.50 -4.58
N TYR A 111 21.94 12.83 -3.73
CA TYR A 111 20.83 13.40 -2.96
C TYR A 111 21.27 13.93 -1.59
N ARG A 112 22.27 13.29 -0.96
CA ARG A 112 22.61 13.53 0.45
C ARG A 112 23.90 14.29 0.69
N ALA A 113 24.80 14.39 -0.31
CA ALA A 113 26.04 15.13 -0.14
C ALA A 113 25.75 16.63 0.10
N THR A 114 26.44 17.19 1.07
CA THR A 114 26.42 18.62 1.41
C THR A 114 27.86 19.15 1.50
N PRO A 115 28.09 20.47 1.46
CA PRO A 115 29.43 21.02 1.67
C PRO A 115 30.05 20.65 3.04
N SER A 116 29.20 20.39 4.06
CA SER A 116 29.65 19.93 5.38
C SER A 116 29.94 18.42 5.43
N ASP A 117 29.23 17.60 4.62
CA ASP A 117 29.41 16.17 4.44
C ASP A 117 29.39 15.82 2.94
N PRO A 118 30.50 16.00 2.22
CA PRO A 118 30.57 15.82 0.75
C PRO A 118 30.51 14.36 0.31
N ARG A 119 30.52 13.37 1.21
CA ARG A 119 30.39 11.94 0.93
C ARG A 119 31.30 11.42 -0.19
N GLY A 120 32.53 11.96 -0.26
CA GLY A 120 33.51 11.60 -1.29
C GLY A 120 33.29 12.27 -2.66
N LEU A 121 32.38 13.21 -2.76
CA LEU A 121 32.16 14.01 -3.96
C LEU A 121 32.97 15.30 -3.92
N SER A 122 33.46 15.74 -5.09
CA SER A 122 34.05 17.06 -5.32
C SER A 122 33.02 18.04 -5.90
N ARG A 123 32.10 17.51 -6.70
CA ARG A 123 31.06 18.31 -7.35
C ARG A 123 29.81 17.48 -7.62
N ARG A 124 28.65 18.14 -7.49
CA ARG A 124 27.37 17.66 -7.99
C ARG A 124 26.92 18.58 -9.11
N ARG A 125 26.43 18.00 -10.23
CA ARG A 125 25.87 18.72 -11.37
C ARG A 125 24.45 18.29 -11.58
N HIS A 126 23.51 19.25 -11.63
CA HIS A 126 22.14 19.02 -12.08
C HIS A 126 22.06 19.28 -13.59
N ILE A 127 21.52 18.32 -14.35
CA ILE A 127 21.36 18.37 -15.80
C ILE A 127 19.88 18.53 -16.11
N ARG A 128 19.51 19.70 -16.64
CA ARG A 128 18.13 19.95 -17.04
C ARG A 128 17.96 19.56 -18.51
N MET A 129 17.00 18.66 -18.74
CA MET A 129 16.68 18.17 -20.07
C MET A 129 15.25 18.54 -20.45
N ARG A 130 15.03 18.71 -21.77
CA ARG A 130 13.69 18.74 -22.38
C ARG A 130 13.69 17.71 -23.50
N ALA A 131 12.92 16.63 -23.31
CA ALA A 131 13.01 15.44 -24.13
C ALA A 131 14.47 14.93 -24.18
N ARG A 132 15.08 14.79 -25.35
CA ARG A 132 16.47 14.35 -25.53
C ARG A 132 17.51 15.49 -25.48
N ALA A 133 17.09 16.74 -25.37
CA ALA A 133 17.98 17.90 -25.40
C ALA A 133 18.38 18.36 -24.00
N VAL A 134 19.67 18.58 -23.75
CA VAL A 134 20.20 19.23 -22.56
C VAL A 134 20.00 20.74 -22.70
N VAL A 135 19.15 21.31 -21.85
CA VAL A 135 18.78 22.75 -21.91
C VAL A 135 19.50 23.60 -20.86
N GLY A 136 20.13 22.96 -19.88
CA GLY A 136 20.89 23.68 -18.85
C GLY A 136 21.64 22.72 -17.92
N ILE A 137 22.67 23.28 -17.28
CA ILE A 137 23.44 22.60 -16.23
C ILE A 137 23.60 23.55 -15.06
N ASP A 138 23.52 23.02 -13.83
CA ASP A 138 23.75 23.77 -12.60
C ASP A 138 24.76 23.00 -11.76
N ASP A 139 25.93 23.63 -11.49
CA ASP A 139 27.04 23.02 -10.76
C ASP A 139 27.02 23.45 -9.29
N GLU A 140 27.12 22.49 -8.41
CA GLU A 140 27.24 22.70 -6.97
C GLU A 140 28.59 22.10 -6.50
N PRO A 141 29.57 22.96 -6.17
CA PRO A 141 30.83 22.53 -5.60
C PRO A 141 30.58 22.07 -4.14
N LEU A 142 31.13 20.92 -3.78
CA LEU A 142 30.98 20.32 -2.45
C LEU A 142 32.27 20.45 -1.61
N ASP A 143 32.98 21.56 -1.80
CA ASP A 143 34.14 21.90 -0.99
C ASP A 143 33.76 22.78 0.21
N ARG A 144 34.56 22.71 1.28
CA ARG A 144 34.33 23.44 2.53
C ARG A 144 34.43 24.97 2.41
N THR A 145 34.86 25.49 1.26
CA THR A 145 35.04 26.93 1.05
C THR A 145 33.74 27.62 0.64
N SER A 146 32.69 26.84 0.32
CA SER A 146 31.37 27.30 -0.15
C SER A 146 30.33 27.42 0.96
N LEU A 147 30.71 27.31 2.26
CA LEU A 147 29.77 27.34 3.39
C LEU A 147 29.23 28.76 3.62
N ASP A 148 27.99 28.95 3.25
CA ASP A 148 27.18 30.07 3.77
C ASP A 148 26.44 29.56 5.02
N GLU A 149 26.91 29.96 6.22
CA GLU A 149 26.45 29.42 7.52
C GLU A 149 24.96 29.69 7.81
N ASN A 150 24.31 30.54 7.03
CA ASN A 150 22.92 30.97 7.25
C ASN A 150 21.88 30.33 6.30
N ASN A 151 22.28 29.55 5.32
CA ASN A 151 21.35 28.91 4.42
C ASN A 151 21.73 27.43 4.19
N PRO A 152 21.06 26.46 4.82
CA PRO A 152 21.18 25.06 4.41
C PRO A 152 20.61 24.95 2.99
N GLY A 153 21.46 25.12 1.99
CA GLY A 153 21.08 25.18 0.58
C GLY A 153 20.25 23.96 0.17
N LEU A 154 19.17 24.22 -0.52
CA LEU A 154 18.36 23.15 -1.12
C LEU A 154 19.19 22.43 -2.19
N VAL A 155 19.12 21.13 -2.20
CA VAL A 155 19.75 20.31 -3.24
C VAL A 155 19.12 20.65 -4.60
N GLY A 156 19.93 21.20 -5.52
CA GLY A 156 19.47 21.55 -6.85
C GLY A 156 18.36 22.63 -6.88
N GLU A 157 18.50 23.68 -6.09
CA GLU A 157 17.48 24.73 -5.92
C GLU A 157 16.90 25.25 -7.24
N ALA A 158 17.75 25.53 -8.23
CA ALA A 158 17.30 26.02 -9.54
C ALA A 158 16.45 24.97 -10.30
N ALA A 159 16.81 23.68 -10.21
CA ALA A 159 16.05 22.60 -10.83
C ALA A 159 14.71 22.37 -10.09
N LEU A 160 14.73 22.45 -8.75
CA LEU A 160 13.55 22.35 -7.91
C LEU A 160 12.55 23.48 -8.21
N LEU A 161 13.01 24.73 -8.19
CA LEU A 161 12.17 25.90 -8.48
C LEU A 161 11.58 25.86 -9.89
N ALA A 162 12.35 25.42 -10.89
CA ALA A 162 11.86 25.23 -12.25
C ALA A 162 10.77 24.14 -12.35
N ALA A 163 10.93 23.03 -11.63
CA ALA A 163 9.93 21.97 -11.57
C ALA A 163 8.64 22.42 -10.87
N LEU A 164 8.76 23.20 -9.79
CA LEU A 164 7.63 23.74 -9.03
C LEU A 164 6.87 24.84 -9.79
N ALA A 165 7.52 25.57 -10.69
CA ALA A 165 6.91 26.60 -11.53
C ALA A 165 6.18 26.02 -12.76
N ALA A 166 6.33 24.74 -13.07
CA ALA A 166 5.67 24.11 -14.21
C ALA A 166 4.15 23.99 -13.99
N PRO A 167 3.30 24.34 -14.98
CA PRO A 167 1.85 24.24 -14.88
C PRO A 167 1.37 22.80 -14.64
N ARG A 168 0.33 22.63 -13.84
CA ARG A 168 -0.29 21.33 -13.54
C ARG A 168 -1.13 20.84 -14.72
N ARG A 169 -1.13 19.54 -14.98
CA ARG A 169 -1.86 18.91 -16.09
C ARG A 169 -2.85 17.85 -15.61
N GLY A 170 -3.33 17.94 -14.36
CA GLY A 170 -4.25 16.96 -13.79
C GLY A 170 -3.61 15.60 -13.45
N GLN A 171 -2.28 15.48 -13.56
CA GLN A 171 -1.52 14.29 -13.24
C GLN A 171 -0.28 14.65 -12.43
N MET A 172 0.13 13.75 -11.54
CA MET A 172 1.36 13.90 -10.78
C MET A 172 2.58 13.57 -11.65
N GLY A 173 3.61 14.44 -11.60
CA GLY A 173 4.93 14.16 -12.16
C GLY A 173 5.84 13.45 -11.15
N ASP A 174 6.86 12.76 -11.64
CA ASP A 174 7.93 12.27 -10.78
C ASP A 174 8.87 13.38 -10.31
N ILE A 175 9.51 13.19 -9.16
CA ILE A 175 10.42 14.15 -8.53
C ILE A 175 11.87 13.66 -8.48
N VAL A 176 12.24 12.63 -9.24
CA VAL A 176 13.55 11.99 -9.15
C VAL A 176 14.72 12.99 -9.20
N ALA A 177 14.61 14.00 -10.05
CA ALA A 177 15.65 15.03 -10.21
C ALA A 177 15.73 16.04 -9.05
N THR A 178 14.72 16.09 -8.18
CA THR A 178 14.54 17.14 -7.15
C THR A 178 14.33 16.58 -5.74
N ILE A 179 14.56 15.28 -5.55
CA ILE A 179 14.50 14.62 -4.23
C ILE A 179 15.49 15.29 -3.29
N GLN A 180 15.01 15.67 -2.12
CA GLN A 180 15.81 16.28 -1.06
C GLN A 180 16.31 15.23 -0.06
N ALA A 181 17.32 15.57 0.76
CA ALA A 181 17.98 14.62 1.65
C ALA A 181 17.03 13.89 2.62
N GLN A 182 16.08 14.61 3.23
CA GLN A 182 15.06 14.00 4.13
C GLN A 182 14.12 13.05 3.37
N GLN A 183 13.77 13.41 2.14
CA GLN A 183 12.94 12.57 1.27
C GLN A 183 13.70 11.29 0.86
N ASP A 184 14.98 11.41 0.48
CA ASP A 184 15.82 10.27 0.14
C ASP A 184 16.04 9.32 1.33
N GLU A 185 16.16 9.85 2.55
CA GLU A 185 16.22 9.05 3.77
C GLU A 185 14.98 8.17 3.94
N ALA A 186 13.80 8.73 3.74
CA ALA A 186 12.55 7.99 3.82
C ALA A 186 12.42 6.97 2.67
N ILE A 187 12.84 7.33 1.45
CA ILE A 187 12.80 6.46 0.26
C ILE A 187 13.67 5.22 0.49
N ARG A 188 14.90 5.40 1.02
CA ARG A 188 15.89 4.31 1.20
C ARG A 188 15.82 3.61 2.55
N ALA A 189 14.90 3.98 3.44
CA ALA A 189 14.73 3.29 4.72
C ALA A 189 14.48 1.77 4.52
N PRO A 190 14.87 0.91 5.47
CA PRO A 190 14.75 -0.56 5.34
C PRO A 190 13.34 -1.02 4.97
N LEU A 191 13.24 -2.15 4.23
CA LEU A 191 11.97 -2.76 3.83
C LEU A 191 11.16 -3.25 5.03
N ARG A 192 11.82 -3.90 6.00
CA ARG A 192 11.14 -4.62 7.08
C ARG A 192 10.72 -3.70 8.23
N GLY A 193 9.52 -3.92 8.75
CA GLY A 193 8.94 -3.15 9.85
C GLY A 193 7.98 -2.07 9.37
N ILE A 194 7.66 -1.15 10.26
CA ILE A 194 6.71 -0.06 10.01
C ILE A 194 7.50 1.24 9.91
N LEU A 195 7.53 1.83 8.72
CA LEU A 195 8.02 3.19 8.51
C LEU A 195 6.83 4.15 8.47
N VAL A 196 6.86 5.19 9.27
CA VAL A 196 5.92 6.30 9.21
C VAL A 196 6.63 7.54 8.67
N VAL A 197 6.05 8.16 7.65
CA VAL A 197 6.50 9.44 7.09
C VAL A 197 5.44 10.49 7.42
N GLN A 198 5.67 11.20 8.52
CA GLN A 198 4.85 12.35 8.91
C GLN A 198 5.31 13.58 8.14
N GLY A 199 4.39 14.34 7.58
CA GLY A 199 4.73 15.62 6.96
C GLY A 199 3.50 16.43 6.64
N GLY A 200 3.63 17.74 6.71
CA GLY A 200 2.56 18.67 6.35
C GLY A 200 2.30 18.77 4.84
N PRO A 201 1.38 19.62 4.42
CA PRO A 201 1.11 19.87 3.02
C PRO A 201 2.36 20.32 2.28
N GLY A 202 2.52 19.92 1.02
CA GLY A 202 3.61 20.36 0.17
C GLY A 202 5.00 19.80 0.48
N THR A 203 5.16 18.92 1.48
CA THR A 203 6.45 18.29 1.81
C THR A 203 6.84 17.15 0.86
N GLY A 204 5.97 16.78 -0.08
CA GLY A 204 6.22 15.73 -1.05
C GLY A 204 5.94 14.31 -0.56
N LYS A 205 5.11 14.12 0.49
CA LYS A 205 4.75 12.82 1.06
C LYS A 205 4.38 11.75 0.04
N THR A 206 3.39 12.01 -0.79
CA THR A 206 2.92 11.10 -1.85
C THR A 206 4.03 10.75 -2.83
N ALA A 207 4.85 11.74 -3.21
CA ALA A 207 5.98 11.51 -4.09
C ALA A 207 7.02 10.59 -3.42
N VAL A 208 7.36 10.84 -2.16
CA VAL A 208 8.25 9.97 -1.36
C VAL A 208 7.70 8.55 -1.30
N ALA A 209 6.40 8.40 -1.05
CA ALA A 209 5.72 7.10 -1.01
C ALA A 209 5.90 6.31 -2.31
N LEU A 210 5.60 6.91 -3.46
CA LEU A 210 5.68 6.26 -4.77
C LEU A 210 7.14 5.97 -5.19
N HIS A 211 8.06 6.90 -4.92
CA HIS A 211 9.48 6.69 -5.18
C HIS A 211 10.07 5.60 -4.27
N ARG A 212 9.60 5.52 -3.02
CA ARG A 212 9.97 4.42 -2.12
C ARG A 212 9.46 3.08 -2.65
N ALA A 213 8.23 2.98 -3.14
CA ALA A 213 7.73 1.77 -3.77
C ALA A 213 8.64 1.32 -4.92
N ALA A 214 9.03 2.26 -5.80
CA ALA A 214 9.96 1.99 -6.90
C ALA A 214 11.37 1.59 -6.39
N TYR A 215 11.88 2.25 -5.35
CA TYR A 215 13.16 1.89 -4.73
C TYR A 215 13.13 0.49 -4.12
N LEU A 216 12.09 0.15 -3.37
CA LEU A 216 11.96 -1.15 -2.72
C LEU A 216 11.84 -2.28 -3.74
N LEU A 217 11.09 -2.10 -4.83
CA LEU A 217 11.04 -3.07 -5.93
C LEU A 217 12.40 -3.29 -6.59
N TYR A 218 13.20 -2.22 -6.74
CA TYR A 218 14.56 -2.32 -7.25
C TYR A 218 15.52 -2.98 -6.26
N ALA A 219 15.54 -2.52 -5.00
CA ALA A 219 16.48 -2.97 -3.98
C ALA A 219 16.18 -4.38 -3.44
N HIS A 220 14.90 -4.80 -3.51
CA HIS A 220 14.39 -6.08 -3.02
C HIS A 220 13.62 -6.83 -4.10
N GLU A 221 14.13 -6.79 -5.35
CA GLU A 221 13.50 -7.35 -6.54
C GLU A 221 13.09 -8.81 -6.31
N LEU A 222 13.96 -9.65 -5.74
CA LEU A 222 13.69 -11.07 -5.48
C LEU A 222 12.52 -11.29 -4.52
N GLU A 223 12.42 -10.49 -3.46
CA GLU A 223 11.37 -10.63 -2.44
C GLU A 223 10.03 -10.09 -2.95
N LEU A 224 10.05 -8.93 -3.57
CA LEU A 224 8.84 -8.21 -3.95
C LEU A 224 8.32 -8.55 -5.35
N SER A 225 9.13 -9.13 -6.25
CA SER A 225 8.61 -9.66 -7.53
C SER A 225 7.58 -10.77 -7.33
N VAL A 226 7.76 -11.57 -6.26
CA VAL A 226 6.86 -12.67 -5.89
C VAL A 226 5.63 -12.17 -5.13
N GLN A 227 5.85 -11.33 -4.14
CA GLN A 227 4.80 -10.94 -3.19
C GLN A 227 4.10 -9.63 -3.60
N GLY A 228 4.73 -8.83 -4.45
CA GLY A 228 4.22 -7.55 -4.92
C GLY A 228 4.21 -6.44 -3.86
N VAL A 229 3.92 -5.24 -4.33
CA VAL A 229 3.69 -4.04 -3.50
C VAL A 229 2.28 -3.53 -3.72
N LEU A 230 1.55 -3.32 -2.62
CA LEU A 230 0.24 -2.69 -2.64
C LEU A 230 0.40 -1.22 -2.22
N VAL A 231 -0.12 -0.30 -3.03
CA VAL A 231 -0.25 1.12 -2.69
C VAL A 231 -1.73 1.43 -2.49
N VAL A 232 -2.07 1.90 -1.30
CA VAL A 232 -3.43 2.25 -0.91
C VAL A 232 -3.54 3.77 -0.85
N GLY A 233 -4.44 4.32 -1.65
CA GLY A 233 -4.79 5.73 -1.66
C GLY A 233 -6.19 6.00 -1.09
N PRO A 234 -6.53 7.28 -0.84
CA PRO A 234 -7.80 7.66 -0.21
C PRO A 234 -9.03 7.40 -1.11
N ASN A 235 -8.92 7.60 -2.41
CA ASN A 235 -10.03 7.48 -3.36
C ASN A 235 -9.56 7.19 -4.80
N LYS A 236 -10.52 6.88 -5.69
CA LYS A 236 -10.26 6.56 -7.11
C LYS A 236 -9.70 7.75 -7.91
N ILE A 237 -10.02 8.99 -7.53
CA ILE A 237 -9.53 10.20 -8.20
C ILE A 237 -8.02 10.34 -7.94
N PHE A 238 -7.61 10.13 -6.68
CA PHE A 238 -6.21 10.08 -6.30
C PHE A 238 -5.45 8.98 -7.04
N ALA A 239 -6.02 7.77 -7.13
CA ALA A 239 -5.40 6.66 -7.86
C ALA A 239 -5.08 7.04 -9.31
N ARG A 240 -6.03 7.68 -10.01
CA ARG A 240 -5.81 8.20 -11.38
C ARG A 240 -4.74 9.30 -11.43
N TYR A 241 -4.71 10.19 -10.43
CA TYR A 241 -3.73 11.28 -10.36
C TYR A 241 -2.29 10.75 -10.30
N VAL A 242 -2.05 9.65 -9.60
CA VAL A 242 -0.71 9.04 -9.41
C VAL A 242 -0.40 7.92 -10.41
N GLU A 243 -1.35 7.50 -11.23
CA GLU A 243 -1.28 6.33 -12.11
C GLU A 243 -0.04 6.29 -13.00
N ASN A 244 0.41 7.46 -13.49
CA ASN A 244 1.54 7.55 -14.41
C ASN A 244 2.91 7.67 -13.73
N VAL A 245 2.97 7.86 -12.42
CA VAL A 245 4.25 8.06 -11.70
C VAL A 245 5.09 6.80 -11.70
N LEU A 246 4.51 5.66 -11.31
CA LEU A 246 5.23 4.38 -11.21
C LEU A 246 5.71 3.84 -12.56
N PRO A 247 4.88 3.83 -13.63
CA PRO A 247 5.38 3.51 -14.98
C PRO A 247 6.48 4.47 -15.46
N GLY A 248 6.39 5.77 -15.09
CA GLY A 248 7.44 6.76 -15.36
C GLY A 248 8.77 6.45 -14.66
N LEU A 249 8.73 5.70 -13.55
CA LEU A 249 9.90 5.19 -12.82
C LEU A 249 10.34 3.79 -13.29
N GLY A 250 9.68 3.22 -14.30
CA GLY A 250 10.00 1.91 -14.86
C GLY A 250 9.38 0.72 -14.10
N GLU A 251 8.43 0.97 -13.19
CA GLU A 251 7.85 -0.05 -12.32
C GLU A 251 6.43 -0.43 -12.74
N THR A 252 6.20 -1.73 -12.93
CA THR A 252 4.88 -2.31 -13.28
C THR A 252 4.36 -3.28 -12.21
N GLY A 253 5.17 -3.65 -11.22
CA GLY A 253 4.84 -4.62 -10.16
C GLY A 253 4.08 -4.04 -8.97
N VAL A 254 3.46 -2.86 -9.11
CA VAL A 254 2.70 -2.18 -8.05
C VAL A 254 1.21 -2.24 -8.36
N ARG A 255 0.41 -2.65 -7.39
CA ARG A 255 -1.05 -2.51 -7.45
C ARG A 255 -1.47 -1.25 -6.71
N LEU A 256 -2.17 -0.36 -7.42
CA LEU A 256 -2.88 0.77 -6.81
C LEU A 256 -4.29 0.31 -6.42
N ALA A 257 -4.73 0.66 -5.22
CA ALA A 257 -6.06 0.33 -4.71
C ALA A 257 -6.56 1.41 -3.74
N THR A 258 -7.87 1.46 -3.55
CA THR A 258 -8.51 2.14 -2.43
C THR A 258 -8.93 1.09 -1.39
N PRO A 259 -9.27 1.47 -0.15
CA PRO A 259 -9.82 0.51 0.82
C PRO A 259 -11.05 -0.25 0.30
N GLY A 260 -11.82 0.36 -0.62
CA GLY A 260 -12.99 -0.26 -1.26
C GLY A 260 -12.66 -1.36 -2.28
N ASP A 261 -11.44 -1.37 -2.82
CA ASP A 261 -10.99 -2.33 -3.84
C ASP A 261 -10.33 -3.58 -3.23
N LEU A 262 -10.27 -3.69 -1.90
CA LEU A 262 -9.54 -4.76 -1.21
C LEU A 262 -10.35 -6.05 -1.01
N ILE A 263 -11.64 -6.04 -1.32
CA ILE A 263 -12.51 -7.23 -1.27
C ILE A 263 -13.08 -7.45 -2.67
N ASP A 264 -12.68 -8.54 -3.29
CA ASP A 264 -13.12 -8.87 -4.64
C ASP A 264 -14.65 -9.09 -4.69
N GLY A 265 -15.28 -8.55 -5.72
CA GLY A 265 -16.73 -8.70 -5.95
C GLY A 265 -17.61 -7.71 -5.16
N PHE A 266 -17.03 -6.76 -4.42
CA PHE A 266 -17.76 -5.69 -3.76
C PHE A 266 -17.30 -4.32 -4.26
N GLU A 267 -18.25 -3.49 -4.69
CA GLU A 267 -18.00 -2.08 -4.95
C GLU A 267 -18.79 -1.23 -3.94
N PRO A 268 -18.13 -0.33 -3.19
CA PRO A 268 -18.82 0.61 -2.34
C PRO A 268 -19.66 1.56 -3.20
N THR A 269 -20.95 1.69 -2.88
CA THR A 269 -21.89 2.53 -3.63
C THR A 269 -22.44 3.68 -2.78
N VAL A 270 -22.12 3.69 -1.48
CA VAL A 270 -22.58 4.68 -0.51
C VAL A 270 -21.39 5.20 0.28
N THR A 271 -21.41 6.50 0.57
CA THR A 271 -20.49 7.15 1.50
C THR A 271 -21.19 7.36 2.83
N ASP A 272 -20.64 6.84 3.92
CA ASP A 272 -21.18 7.08 5.26
C ASP A 272 -20.92 8.53 5.69
N PRO A 273 -21.86 9.16 6.40
CA PRO A 273 -21.57 10.39 7.16
C PRO A 273 -20.42 10.16 8.16
N PRO A 274 -19.63 11.19 8.51
CA PRO A 274 -18.45 11.04 9.37
C PRO A 274 -18.71 10.36 10.70
N GLU A 275 -19.85 10.67 11.34
CA GLU A 275 -20.26 10.06 12.61
C GLU A 275 -20.50 8.55 12.48
N ILE A 276 -21.18 8.14 11.41
CA ILE A 276 -21.44 6.72 11.12
C ILE A 276 -20.13 6.02 10.71
N ALA A 277 -19.31 6.66 9.91
CA ALA A 277 -17.99 6.17 9.51
C ALA A 277 -17.10 5.91 10.74
N GLY A 278 -17.11 6.84 11.71
CA GLY A 278 -16.39 6.70 12.98
C GLY A 278 -16.88 5.50 13.80
N LEU A 279 -18.19 5.36 13.96
CA LEU A 279 -18.79 4.24 14.70
C LEU A 279 -18.47 2.89 14.05
N LYS A 280 -18.70 2.74 12.74
CA LYS A 280 -18.41 1.51 11.99
C LYS A 280 -16.91 1.19 11.96
N GLY A 281 -16.08 2.23 11.93
CA GLY A 281 -14.63 2.12 11.86
C GLY A 281 -13.92 1.89 13.19
N ALA A 282 -14.63 2.03 14.32
CA ALA A 282 -14.05 1.96 15.66
C ALA A 282 -13.48 0.57 15.99
N ALA A 283 -12.39 0.51 16.74
CA ALA A 283 -11.79 -0.74 17.20
C ALA A 283 -12.72 -1.60 18.06
N SER A 284 -13.68 -0.96 18.77
CA SER A 284 -14.69 -1.62 19.59
C SER A 284 -15.61 -2.55 18.79
N MET A 285 -15.77 -2.33 17.47
CA MET A 285 -16.59 -3.19 16.61
C MET A 285 -16.12 -4.64 16.58
N VAL A 286 -14.83 -4.90 16.80
CA VAL A 286 -14.30 -6.27 16.94
C VAL A 286 -14.97 -7.01 18.10
N ALA A 287 -15.06 -6.35 19.25
CA ALA A 287 -15.69 -6.93 20.44
C ALA A 287 -17.18 -7.13 20.22
N THR A 288 -17.86 -6.17 19.59
CA THR A 288 -19.29 -6.25 19.27
C THR A 288 -19.57 -7.41 18.30
N LEU A 289 -18.87 -7.49 17.17
CA LEU A 289 -19.00 -8.61 16.22
C LEU A 289 -18.76 -9.97 16.89
N ARG A 290 -17.76 -10.08 17.77
CA ARG A 290 -17.46 -11.30 18.52
C ARG A 290 -18.57 -11.65 19.52
N ALA A 291 -19.14 -10.69 20.21
CA ALA A 291 -20.21 -10.88 21.16
C ALA A 291 -21.51 -11.35 20.47
N THR A 292 -21.91 -10.68 19.39
CA THR A 292 -23.09 -11.06 18.59
C THR A 292 -22.89 -12.46 17.99
N LEU A 293 -21.72 -12.76 17.46
CA LEU A 293 -21.41 -14.10 16.93
C LEU A 293 -21.49 -15.19 17.99
N ARG A 294 -21.00 -14.93 19.21
CA ARG A 294 -21.11 -15.85 20.35
C ARG A 294 -22.56 -16.02 20.84
N ALA A 295 -23.39 -14.99 20.74
CA ALA A 295 -24.79 -15.06 21.13
C ALA A 295 -25.62 -16.05 20.31
N HIS A 296 -25.15 -16.43 19.11
CA HIS A 296 -25.78 -17.50 18.33
C HIS A 296 -25.58 -18.90 18.93
N CYS A 297 -24.57 -19.08 19.80
CA CYS A 297 -24.29 -20.36 20.45
C CYS A 297 -25.18 -20.50 21.69
N GLN A 298 -26.30 -21.24 21.56
CA GLN A 298 -27.28 -21.42 22.64
C GLN A 298 -27.45 -22.91 22.96
N PRO A 299 -27.62 -23.28 24.25
CA PRO A 299 -28.03 -24.61 24.60
C PRO A 299 -29.44 -24.90 24.09
N ILE A 300 -29.83 -26.15 24.00
CA ILE A 300 -31.22 -26.52 23.71
C ILE A 300 -32.11 -26.20 24.91
N ASP A 301 -33.37 -25.87 24.65
CA ASP A 301 -34.35 -25.55 25.71
C ASP A 301 -34.91 -26.80 26.37
N GLU A 302 -35.03 -27.92 25.61
CA GLU A 302 -35.68 -29.17 26.06
C GLU A 302 -34.82 -30.37 25.69
N THR A 303 -34.90 -31.45 26.53
CA THR A 303 -34.21 -32.68 26.26
C THR A 303 -34.61 -33.29 24.92
N THR A 304 -33.61 -33.47 24.07
CA THR A 304 -33.75 -34.09 22.74
C THR A 304 -33.26 -35.54 22.79
N HIS A 305 -33.93 -36.42 22.06
CA HIS A 305 -33.56 -37.85 21.99
C HIS A 305 -33.04 -38.21 20.61
N ILE A 306 -31.85 -38.79 20.55
CA ILE A 306 -31.24 -39.32 19.34
C ILE A 306 -31.35 -40.85 19.36
N GLY A 307 -31.86 -41.41 18.26
CA GLY A 307 -31.98 -42.87 18.11
C GLY A 307 -30.68 -43.52 17.63
N LEU A 308 -30.24 -44.58 18.29
CA LEU A 308 -29.17 -45.47 17.78
C LEU A 308 -29.58 -46.91 18.00
N ASP A 309 -29.95 -47.60 16.94
CA ASP A 309 -30.55 -48.95 16.98
C ASP A 309 -31.76 -49.00 17.94
N ARG A 310 -31.62 -49.74 19.06
CA ARG A 310 -32.65 -49.91 20.09
C ARG A 310 -32.61 -48.82 21.17
N TRP A 311 -31.55 -48.00 21.22
CA TRP A 311 -31.36 -47.01 22.27
C TRP A 311 -31.89 -45.65 21.89
N ARG A 312 -32.54 -44.98 22.83
CA ARG A 312 -32.87 -43.57 22.76
C ARG A 312 -31.91 -42.81 23.66
N LEU A 313 -30.95 -42.11 23.05
CA LEU A 313 -29.92 -41.35 23.74
C LEU A 313 -30.46 -39.98 24.04
N ALA A 314 -30.56 -39.61 25.30
CA ALA A 314 -30.99 -38.30 25.73
C ALA A 314 -29.83 -37.34 25.70
N VAL A 315 -30.08 -36.11 25.17
CA VAL A 315 -29.20 -34.95 25.27
C VAL A 315 -30.00 -33.87 25.99
N THR A 316 -29.50 -33.46 27.14
CA THR A 316 -30.17 -32.46 28.00
C THR A 316 -29.68 -31.05 27.72
N PRO A 317 -30.39 -30.00 28.17
CA PRO A 317 -29.89 -28.62 28.17
C PRO A 317 -28.52 -28.50 28.84
N ASP A 318 -28.30 -29.12 30.00
CA ASP A 318 -27.03 -29.10 30.74
C ASP A 318 -25.87 -29.73 29.94
N ASP A 319 -26.15 -30.81 29.18
CA ASP A 319 -25.13 -31.44 28.33
C ASP A 319 -24.68 -30.48 27.21
N THR A 320 -25.63 -29.81 26.58
CA THR A 320 -25.29 -28.82 25.50
C THR A 320 -24.63 -27.58 26.06
N GLN A 321 -25.03 -27.09 27.24
CA GLN A 321 -24.36 -25.96 27.89
C GLN A 321 -22.90 -26.30 28.21
N ARG A 322 -22.63 -27.47 28.81
CA ARG A 322 -21.27 -27.91 29.12
C ARG A 322 -20.41 -28.07 27.87
N ILE A 323 -20.96 -28.60 26.77
CA ILE A 323 -20.27 -28.66 25.47
C ILE A 323 -19.94 -27.30 24.94
N LEU A 324 -20.87 -26.33 25.03
CA LEU A 324 -20.65 -24.95 24.61
C LEU A 324 -19.54 -24.30 25.43
N ASP A 325 -19.59 -24.40 26.75
CA ASP A 325 -18.59 -23.81 27.65
C ASP A 325 -17.19 -24.36 27.36
N GLU A 326 -17.06 -25.67 27.16
CA GLU A 326 -15.78 -26.31 26.81
C GLU A 326 -15.24 -25.82 25.48
N VAL A 327 -16.06 -25.67 24.44
CA VAL A 327 -15.61 -25.27 23.11
C VAL A 327 -15.33 -23.79 23.04
N ILE A 328 -16.16 -22.94 23.65
CA ILE A 328 -15.96 -21.49 23.69
C ILE A 328 -14.67 -21.13 24.43
N ALA A 329 -14.35 -21.85 25.51
CA ALA A 329 -13.10 -21.64 26.25
C ALA A 329 -11.82 -21.90 25.43
N ARG A 330 -11.91 -22.56 24.28
CA ARG A 330 -10.77 -22.81 23.39
C ARG A 330 -10.46 -21.62 22.47
N ASP A 331 -11.30 -20.61 22.44
CA ASP A 331 -11.21 -19.40 21.60
C ASP A 331 -10.89 -19.69 20.11
N LEU A 332 -11.52 -20.71 19.55
CA LEU A 332 -11.37 -21.12 18.14
C LEU A 332 -12.18 -20.18 17.22
N PRO A 333 -11.79 -20.03 15.92
CA PRO A 333 -12.66 -19.46 14.91
C PRO A 333 -14.04 -20.14 14.92
N TYR A 334 -15.11 -19.38 14.67
CA TYR A 334 -16.48 -19.85 14.86
C TYR A 334 -16.80 -21.16 14.09
N ALA A 335 -16.34 -21.26 12.83
CA ALA A 335 -16.54 -22.45 12.01
C ALA A 335 -15.77 -23.67 12.53
N GLU A 336 -14.58 -23.48 13.11
CA GLU A 336 -13.82 -24.54 13.77
C GLU A 336 -14.47 -24.92 15.09
N GLY A 337 -14.95 -23.96 15.87
CA GLY A 337 -15.74 -24.17 17.09
C GLY A 337 -16.98 -25.03 16.81
N ARG A 338 -17.67 -24.80 15.70
CA ARG A 338 -18.81 -25.62 15.27
C ARG A 338 -18.42 -27.07 15.04
N VAL A 339 -17.27 -27.34 14.43
CA VAL A 339 -16.76 -28.71 14.24
C VAL A 339 -16.35 -29.33 15.58
N ALA A 340 -15.76 -28.54 16.48
CA ALA A 340 -15.41 -28.98 17.81
C ALA A 340 -16.65 -29.34 18.62
N ALA A 341 -17.70 -28.54 18.59
CA ALA A 341 -18.98 -28.80 19.24
C ALA A 341 -19.65 -30.08 18.70
N PHE A 342 -19.65 -30.29 17.38
CA PHE A 342 -20.13 -31.52 16.77
C PHE A 342 -19.36 -32.75 17.28
N ARG A 343 -18.03 -32.66 17.35
CA ARG A 343 -17.18 -33.75 17.87
C ARG A 343 -17.41 -34.03 19.35
N ALA A 344 -17.60 -33.01 20.17
CA ALA A 344 -17.92 -33.12 21.58
C ALA A 344 -19.29 -33.78 21.79
N LEU A 345 -20.31 -33.36 21.01
CA LEU A 345 -21.63 -33.97 21.00
C LEU A 345 -21.58 -35.46 20.62
N LEU A 346 -20.82 -35.82 19.58
CA LEU A 346 -20.61 -37.20 19.20
C LEU A 346 -19.97 -38.00 20.32
N THR A 347 -18.98 -37.46 21.00
CA THR A 347 -18.31 -38.12 22.12
C THR A 347 -19.27 -38.37 23.28
N HIS A 348 -20.10 -37.37 23.61
CA HIS A 348 -21.17 -37.51 24.62
C HIS A 348 -22.15 -38.60 24.25
N LEU A 349 -22.66 -38.63 23.01
CA LEU A 349 -23.64 -39.60 22.53
C LEU A 349 -23.07 -41.05 22.51
N VAL A 350 -21.82 -41.21 22.09
CA VAL A 350 -21.13 -42.53 22.12
C VAL A 350 -20.98 -43.01 23.54
N GLY A 351 -20.59 -42.16 24.50
CA GLY A 351 -20.52 -42.51 25.92
C GLY A 351 -21.88 -42.90 26.53
N ALA A 352 -22.94 -42.16 26.13
CA ALA A 352 -24.31 -42.49 26.53
C ALA A 352 -24.76 -43.84 25.95
N ALA A 353 -24.41 -44.15 24.71
CA ALA A 353 -24.71 -45.44 24.07
C ALA A 353 -23.93 -46.60 24.71
N GLU A 354 -22.66 -46.39 25.04
CA GLU A 354 -21.83 -47.36 25.76
C GLU A 354 -22.41 -47.68 27.14
N THR A 355 -22.81 -46.67 27.90
CA THR A 355 -23.49 -46.79 29.18
C THR A 355 -24.81 -47.58 29.06
N ALA A 356 -25.61 -47.31 28.04
CA ALA A 356 -26.85 -48.02 27.75
C ALA A 356 -26.62 -49.50 27.40
N ALA A 357 -25.54 -49.76 26.61
CA ALA A 357 -25.15 -51.10 26.23
C ALA A 357 -24.66 -51.94 27.45
N GLN A 358 -23.89 -51.33 28.36
CA GLN A 358 -23.44 -51.97 29.61
C GLN A 358 -24.62 -52.32 30.49
N ARG A 359 -25.57 -51.44 30.73
CA ARG A 359 -26.80 -51.71 31.50
C ARG A 359 -27.64 -52.85 30.88
N SER A 360 -27.73 -52.88 29.55
CA SER A 360 -28.45 -53.96 28.85
C SER A 360 -27.71 -55.29 28.93
N SER A 361 -26.38 -55.31 28.98
CA SER A 361 -25.56 -56.51 29.20
C SER A 361 -25.70 -57.04 30.64
N GLU A 362 -25.68 -56.18 31.64
CA GLU A 362 -25.90 -56.51 33.05
C GLU A 362 -27.29 -57.07 33.29
N ALA A 363 -28.30 -56.57 32.54
CA ALA A 363 -29.66 -57.12 32.57
C ALA A 363 -29.82 -58.43 31.77
N GLY A 364 -28.76 -59.03 31.23
CA GLY A 364 -28.79 -60.27 30.46
C GLY A 364 -29.44 -60.22 29.08
N GLN A 365 -29.67 -58.98 28.58
CA GLN A 365 -30.35 -58.70 27.28
C GLN A 365 -29.40 -58.69 26.11
N LEU A 366 -28.08 -58.62 26.32
CA LEU A 366 -27.04 -58.54 25.31
C LEU A 366 -25.75 -59.25 25.72
N SER A 367 -24.98 -59.79 24.76
CA SER A 367 -23.63 -60.26 25.03
C SER A 367 -22.68 -59.06 25.21
N ARG A 368 -21.66 -59.20 26.09
CA ARG A 368 -20.68 -58.14 26.40
C ARG A 368 -19.92 -57.56 25.19
N HIS A 369 -19.94 -58.23 24.02
CA HIS A 369 -19.23 -57.85 22.80
C HIS A 369 -20.13 -57.22 21.74
N ALA A 370 -21.38 -56.87 22.08
CA ALA A 370 -22.37 -56.39 21.10
C ALA A 370 -22.28 -54.85 20.77
N PHE A 371 -21.47 -54.06 21.49
CA PHE A 371 -21.31 -52.62 21.24
C PHE A 371 -19.92 -52.33 20.71
N ASP A 372 -19.88 -51.67 19.54
CA ASP A 372 -18.66 -51.12 18.94
C ASP A 372 -18.76 -49.60 18.88
N ALA A 373 -17.93 -48.93 19.70
CA ALA A 373 -17.90 -47.47 19.79
C ALA A 373 -17.49 -46.79 18.46
N THR A 374 -16.66 -47.45 17.63
CA THR A 374 -16.24 -46.93 16.34
C THR A 374 -17.38 -46.92 15.34
N VAL A 375 -18.15 -48.05 15.30
CA VAL A 375 -19.34 -48.17 14.46
C VAL A 375 -20.42 -47.18 14.92
N ALA A 376 -20.66 -47.07 16.23
CA ALA A 376 -21.60 -46.12 16.82
C ALA A 376 -21.24 -44.66 16.45
N ARG A 377 -19.95 -44.30 16.60
CA ARG A 377 -19.44 -42.94 16.24
C ARG A 377 -19.66 -42.66 14.78
N LYS A 378 -19.40 -43.59 13.87
CA LYS A 378 -19.62 -43.43 12.45
C LYS A 378 -21.09 -43.18 12.12
N ARG A 379 -21.98 -44.06 12.65
CA ARG A 379 -23.42 -43.95 12.41
C ARG A 379 -24.03 -42.66 12.95
N LEU A 380 -23.68 -42.29 14.21
CA LEU A 380 -24.11 -41.02 14.80
C LEU A 380 -23.54 -39.80 14.02
N GLY A 381 -22.32 -39.89 13.51
CA GLY A 381 -21.69 -38.84 12.71
C GLY A 381 -22.40 -38.59 11.36
N ASP A 382 -22.99 -39.66 10.81
CA ASP A 382 -23.78 -39.57 9.56
C ASP A 382 -25.27 -39.27 9.85
N ASP A 383 -25.70 -39.31 11.11
CA ASP A 383 -27.10 -39.11 11.49
C ASP A 383 -27.55 -37.68 11.30
N ARG A 384 -28.72 -37.52 10.63
CA ARG A 384 -29.32 -36.21 10.31
C ARG A 384 -29.79 -35.45 11.58
N ALA A 385 -30.28 -36.20 12.61
CA ALA A 385 -30.74 -35.60 13.86
C ALA A 385 -29.56 -35.00 14.66
N VAL A 386 -28.40 -35.64 14.68
CA VAL A 386 -27.19 -35.14 15.31
C VAL A 386 -26.71 -33.84 14.61
N ARG A 387 -26.73 -33.85 13.28
CA ARG A 387 -26.37 -32.63 12.50
C ARG A 387 -27.37 -31.49 12.72
N ALA A 388 -28.67 -31.82 12.81
CA ALA A 388 -29.70 -30.84 13.10
C ALA A 388 -29.56 -30.25 14.51
N LEU A 389 -29.29 -31.10 15.50
CA LEU A 389 -29.01 -30.69 16.87
C LEU A 389 -27.78 -29.76 16.95
N THR A 390 -26.70 -30.12 16.27
CA THR A 390 -25.53 -29.23 16.17
C THR A 390 -25.86 -27.90 15.56
N SER A 391 -26.72 -27.85 14.54
CA SER A 391 -27.11 -26.59 13.89
C SER A 391 -28.05 -25.74 14.77
N ARG A 392 -28.74 -26.33 15.72
CA ARG A 392 -29.53 -25.59 16.75
C ARG A 392 -28.60 -24.97 17.81
N VAL A 393 -27.64 -25.75 18.29
CA VAL A 393 -26.71 -25.33 19.35
C VAL A 393 -25.63 -24.36 18.83
N TRP A 394 -25.19 -24.57 17.57
CA TRP A 394 -24.16 -23.77 16.91
C TRP A 394 -24.54 -23.58 15.44
N PRO A 395 -25.35 -22.58 15.10
CA PRO A 395 -25.83 -22.34 13.74
C PRO A 395 -24.69 -21.93 12.79
N ARG A 396 -24.97 -21.93 11.51
CA ARG A 396 -24.10 -21.31 10.51
C ARG A 396 -24.48 -19.84 10.39
N VAL A 397 -23.47 -18.98 10.44
CA VAL A 397 -23.62 -17.53 10.27
C VAL A 397 -22.74 -17.11 9.11
N THR A 398 -23.22 -16.25 8.24
CA THR A 398 -22.41 -15.64 7.17
C THR A 398 -21.87 -14.28 7.62
N PRO A 399 -20.74 -13.80 7.05
CA PRO A 399 -20.22 -12.47 7.36
C PRO A 399 -21.26 -11.35 7.17
N ALA A 400 -22.04 -11.43 6.09
CA ALA A 400 -23.08 -10.46 5.80
C ALA A 400 -24.20 -10.44 6.86
N GLN A 401 -24.67 -11.64 7.27
CA GLN A 401 -25.67 -11.76 8.35
C GLN A 401 -25.17 -11.16 9.66
N LEU A 402 -23.93 -11.50 10.06
CA LEU A 402 -23.34 -10.99 11.29
C LEU A 402 -23.24 -9.44 11.28
N VAL A 403 -22.76 -8.87 10.18
CA VAL A 403 -22.62 -7.42 10.05
C VAL A 403 -24.00 -6.75 10.07
N ASP A 404 -24.99 -7.28 9.34
CA ASP A 404 -26.35 -6.71 9.31
C ASP A 404 -27.05 -6.78 10.68
N GLU A 405 -26.81 -7.83 11.47
CA GLU A 405 -27.30 -7.96 12.84
C GLU A 405 -26.67 -6.91 13.76
N VAL A 406 -25.35 -6.77 13.72
CA VAL A 406 -24.63 -5.77 14.53
C VAL A 406 -25.05 -4.34 14.18
N LEU A 407 -25.18 -4.03 12.89
CA LEU A 407 -25.64 -2.70 12.46
C LEU A 407 -27.08 -2.44 12.91
N ALA A 408 -27.92 -3.48 12.93
CA ALA A 408 -29.28 -3.39 13.45
C ALA A 408 -29.34 -3.17 14.97
N GLU A 409 -28.50 -3.85 15.75
CA GLU A 409 -28.42 -3.68 17.20
C GLU A 409 -27.96 -2.28 17.59
N LEU A 410 -27.12 -1.66 16.76
CA LEU A 410 -26.61 -0.30 16.97
C LEU A 410 -27.46 0.80 16.34
N ASP A 411 -28.62 0.45 15.76
CA ASP A 411 -29.52 1.37 15.03
C ASP A 411 -28.80 2.11 13.89
N LEU A 412 -27.80 1.46 13.28
CA LEU A 412 -27.04 1.99 12.14
C LEU A 412 -27.69 1.58 10.82
N PRO A 413 -27.53 2.39 9.75
CA PRO A 413 -28.11 2.09 8.44
C PRO A 413 -27.64 0.73 7.93
N ARG A 414 -28.59 -0.14 7.62
CA ARG A 414 -28.32 -1.42 6.93
C ARG A 414 -28.20 -1.17 5.44
N ALA A 415 -27.16 -1.69 4.85
CA ALA A 415 -26.90 -1.40 3.46
C ALA A 415 -27.63 -2.32 2.47
N GLY A 416 -28.28 -3.40 2.89
CA GLY A 416 -28.83 -4.39 1.97
C GLY A 416 -27.77 -4.89 0.98
N GLU A 417 -27.99 -4.66 -0.34
CA GLU A 417 -26.99 -4.91 -1.38
C GLU A 417 -25.99 -3.74 -1.56
N ILE A 418 -26.29 -2.56 -1.01
CA ILE A 418 -25.52 -1.33 -1.11
C ILE A 418 -24.67 -1.21 0.16
N ARG A 419 -23.34 -1.15 0.03
CA ARG A 419 -22.43 -1.13 1.18
C ARG A 419 -21.42 0.01 1.06
N SER A 420 -21.08 0.59 2.21
CA SER A 420 -20.00 1.58 2.31
C SER A 420 -18.62 0.92 2.41
N VAL A 421 -17.57 1.70 2.27
CA VAL A 421 -16.19 1.23 2.49
C VAL A 421 -15.96 0.77 3.94
N HIS A 422 -16.70 1.30 4.91
CA HIS A 422 -16.61 0.90 6.31
C HIS A 422 -17.30 -0.43 6.56
N ASP A 423 -18.42 -0.72 5.87
CA ASP A 423 -19.06 -2.04 5.91
C ASP A 423 -18.16 -3.15 5.39
N LEU A 424 -17.31 -2.84 4.37
CA LEU A 424 -16.33 -3.80 3.85
C LEU A 424 -15.29 -4.20 4.91
N ALA A 425 -14.82 -3.23 5.71
CA ALA A 425 -13.90 -3.52 6.81
C ALA A 425 -14.55 -4.41 7.89
N LEU A 426 -15.84 -4.19 8.19
CA LEU A 426 -16.61 -5.05 9.10
C LEU A 426 -16.83 -6.46 8.52
N LEU A 427 -17.11 -6.56 7.22
CA LEU A 427 -17.25 -7.86 6.54
C LEU A 427 -15.94 -8.66 6.57
N ASP A 428 -14.80 -8.01 6.35
CA ASP A 428 -13.48 -8.63 6.42
C ASP A 428 -13.15 -9.15 7.84
N GLU A 429 -13.54 -8.38 8.87
CA GLU A 429 -13.40 -8.81 10.26
C GLU A 429 -14.35 -9.97 10.59
N ALA A 430 -15.61 -9.87 10.19
CA ALA A 430 -16.61 -10.92 10.38
C ALA A 430 -16.18 -12.24 9.73
N ASP A 431 -15.67 -12.19 8.49
CA ASP A 431 -15.11 -13.35 7.80
C ASP A 431 -13.94 -13.97 8.56
N THR A 432 -13.08 -13.14 9.16
CA THR A 432 -11.95 -13.58 9.99
C THR A 432 -12.42 -14.27 11.28
N LEU A 433 -13.42 -13.68 11.97
CA LEU A 433 -13.97 -14.26 13.20
C LEU A 433 -14.73 -15.56 12.94
N ILE A 434 -15.44 -15.64 11.85
CA ILE A 434 -16.15 -16.86 11.45
C ILE A 434 -15.15 -17.93 11.04
N GLY A 435 -14.14 -17.59 10.26
CA GLY A 435 -13.14 -18.52 9.74
C GLY A 435 -13.74 -19.52 8.75
N GLN A 436 -12.89 -20.36 8.18
CA GLN A 436 -13.35 -21.44 7.30
C GLN A 436 -13.49 -22.74 8.11
N PRO A 437 -14.54 -23.54 7.85
CA PRO A 437 -14.61 -24.88 8.44
C PRO A 437 -13.34 -25.62 8.02
N PRO A 438 -12.71 -26.42 8.92
CA PRO A 438 -11.68 -27.31 8.50
C PRO A 438 -12.33 -28.23 7.45
N THR A 439 -12.25 -27.87 6.18
CA THR A 439 -12.44 -28.81 5.09
C THR A 439 -11.61 -29.99 5.49
N ALA A 440 -12.16 -31.23 5.38
CA ALA A 440 -11.33 -32.43 5.45
C ALA A 440 -10.09 -32.00 4.66
N ARG A 441 -8.99 -31.78 5.36
CA ARG A 441 -7.74 -31.44 4.69
C ARG A 441 -7.68 -32.47 3.58
N THR A 442 -8.11 -32.08 2.40
CA THR A 442 -7.44 -32.59 1.23
C THR A 442 -6.03 -32.45 1.73
N GLN A 443 -5.36 -33.58 1.97
CA GLN A 443 -3.93 -33.54 2.14
C GLN A 443 -3.48 -32.74 0.91
N THR A 444 -3.54 -31.44 1.04
CA THR A 444 -2.71 -30.57 0.25
C THR A 444 -1.37 -31.15 0.61
N ALA A 445 -0.91 -32.01 -0.27
CA ALA A 445 0.49 -32.38 -0.33
C ALA A 445 1.17 -31.08 -0.03
N LYS A 446 1.82 -30.95 1.14
CA LYS A 446 2.45 -29.70 1.61
C LYS A 446 2.94 -29.04 0.36
N ALA A 447 2.34 -27.87 -0.01
CA ALA A 447 2.71 -27.21 -1.24
C ALA A 447 4.22 -27.22 -1.19
N PRO A 448 4.91 -27.87 -2.13
CA PRO A 448 6.33 -28.12 -1.99
C PRO A 448 6.90 -26.73 -1.70
N ARG A 449 7.67 -26.60 -0.63
CA ARG A 449 8.21 -25.31 -0.25
C ARG A 449 8.80 -24.74 -1.50
N ILE A 450 8.46 -23.50 -1.84
CA ILE A 450 9.00 -22.78 -3.02
C ILE A 450 10.53 -22.97 -3.05
N ASP A 451 11.16 -22.91 -1.86
CA ASP A 451 12.58 -23.21 -1.66
C ASP A 451 13.03 -24.56 -2.23
N ALA A 452 12.26 -25.64 -2.03
CA ALA A 452 12.63 -26.98 -2.50
C ALA A 452 12.47 -27.14 -4.02
N ILE A 453 11.54 -26.40 -4.63
CA ILE A 453 11.35 -26.40 -6.09
C ILE A 453 12.45 -25.57 -6.72
N LEU A 454 12.71 -24.39 -6.14
CA LEU A 454 13.78 -23.50 -6.57
C LEU A 454 15.14 -24.21 -6.46
N GLU A 455 15.42 -24.90 -5.34
CA GLU A 455 16.63 -25.69 -5.14
C GLU A 455 16.80 -26.74 -6.23
N ARG A 456 15.72 -27.46 -6.56
CA ARG A 456 15.75 -28.49 -7.60
C ARG A 456 16.00 -27.91 -9.00
N GLN A 457 15.33 -26.84 -9.36
CA GLN A 457 15.52 -26.19 -10.65
C GLN A 457 16.90 -25.55 -10.78
N LEU A 458 17.41 -24.94 -9.71
CA LEU A 458 18.77 -24.38 -9.69
C LEU A 458 19.84 -25.48 -9.76
N ALA A 459 19.60 -26.63 -9.11
CA ALA A 459 20.46 -27.80 -9.23
C ALA A 459 20.48 -28.34 -10.67
N ASP A 460 19.31 -28.49 -11.29
CA ASP A 460 19.17 -28.95 -12.67
C ASP A 460 19.88 -28.01 -13.69
N MET A 461 19.99 -26.72 -13.37
CA MET A 461 20.70 -25.72 -14.17
C MET A 461 22.19 -25.57 -13.79
N GLY A 462 22.68 -26.26 -12.75
CA GLY A 462 24.04 -26.13 -12.25
C GLY A 462 24.34 -24.76 -11.64
N LEU A 463 23.36 -24.11 -11.06
CA LEU A 463 23.45 -22.77 -10.50
C LEU A 463 23.48 -22.74 -8.96
N LEU A 464 23.61 -23.91 -8.29
CA LEU A 464 23.82 -23.92 -6.84
C LEU A 464 25.23 -23.41 -6.51
N PRO A 465 25.35 -22.34 -5.72
CA PRO A 465 26.65 -21.78 -5.38
C PRO A 465 27.33 -22.58 -4.27
N ASP A 466 28.68 -22.59 -4.31
CA ASP A 466 29.50 -23.18 -3.25
C ASP A 466 29.70 -22.21 -2.08
N CYS A 467 29.78 -22.78 -0.88
CA CYS A 467 30.08 -22.00 0.32
C CYS A 467 31.52 -21.45 0.27
N PRO A 468 31.72 -20.13 0.39
CA PRO A 468 33.05 -19.52 0.38
C PRO A 468 34.02 -20.02 1.48
N ARG A 469 33.46 -20.65 2.56
CA ARG A 469 34.26 -21.15 3.68
C ARG A 469 34.65 -22.62 3.57
N CYS A 470 33.76 -23.48 3.07
CA CYS A 470 33.99 -24.92 3.11
C CYS A 470 33.82 -25.63 1.75
N GLY A 471 33.42 -24.92 0.70
CA GLY A 471 33.23 -25.49 -0.64
C GLY A 471 32.02 -26.44 -0.77
N THR A 472 31.11 -26.51 0.24
CA THR A 472 29.89 -27.31 0.15
C THR A 472 28.82 -26.50 -0.57
N GLU A 473 28.01 -27.13 -1.42
CA GLU A 473 26.85 -26.49 -2.05
C GLU A 473 25.93 -25.86 -1.01
N LEU A 474 25.50 -24.65 -1.29
CA LEU A 474 24.60 -23.90 -0.43
C LEU A 474 23.14 -24.23 -0.76
N SER A 475 22.30 -24.29 0.27
CA SER A 475 20.86 -24.49 0.10
C SER A 475 20.14 -23.13 0.12
N PRO A 476 19.21 -22.86 -0.79
CA PRO A 476 18.40 -21.64 -0.76
C PRO A 476 17.48 -21.66 0.46
N THR A 477 17.37 -20.51 1.15
CA THR A 477 16.45 -20.30 2.27
C THR A 477 15.72 -18.99 2.09
N GLY A 478 14.65 -19.02 1.33
CA GLY A 478 14.00 -17.80 0.87
C GLY A 478 14.92 -17.03 -0.08
N PHE A 479 15.44 -15.90 0.36
CA PHE A 479 16.31 -15.01 -0.45
C PHE A 479 17.80 -15.10 -0.09
N ASP A 480 18.15 -15.95 0.89
CA ASP A 480 19.53 -16.16 1.34
C ASP A 480 19.97 -17.58 1.03
N TRP A 481 21.29 -17.78 0.97
CA TRP A 481 21.94 -19.05 0.78
C TRP A 481 22.51 -19.53 2.11
N LEU A 482 22.09 -20.71 2.57
CA LEU A 482 22.49 -21.28 3.85
C LEU A 482 23.56 -22.36 3.67
N CYS A 483 24.67 -22.23 4.37
CA CYS A 483 25.59 -23.34 4.52
C CYS A 483 25.15 -24.28 5.67
N THR A 484 24.84 -25.51 5.36
CA THR A 484 24.45 -26.51 6.36
C THR A 484 25.65 -27.21 7.01
N ASN A 485 26.83 -27.12 6.41
CA ASN A 485 28.05 -27.82 6.83
C ASN A 485 28.96 -26.99 7.76
N CYS A 486 28.93 -25.65 7.70
CA CYS A 486 29.74 -24.81 8.56
C CYS A 486 29.13 -24.65 9.95
N ASP A 487 29.99 -24.59 10.98
CA ASP A 487 29.57 -24.20 12.33
C ASP A 487 28.95 -22.79 12.33
N GLY A 488 27.82 -22.62 13.03
CA GLY A 488 27.07 -21.38 13.06
C GLY A 488 26.16 -21.16 11.84
N LYS A 489 26.11 -22.09 10.87
CA LYS A 489 25.24 -22.06 9.68
C LYS A 489 25.16 -20.68 9.03
N PRO A 490 26.28 -20.17 8.48
CA PRO A 490 26.31 -18.82 7.90
C PRO A 490 25.35 -18.70 6.71
N ARG A 491 24.75 -17.51 6.59
CA ARG A 491 23.91 -17.14 5.46
C ARG A 491 24.63 -16.15 4.56
N TYR A 492 24.43 -16.26 3.28
CA TYR A 492 25.03 -15.41 2.25
C TYR A 492 23.94 -14.83 1.37
N ARG A 493 24.08 -13.58 0.95
CA ARG A 493 23.22 -13.00 -0.09
C ARG A 493 23.65 -13.50 -1.47
N SER A 494 22.72 -13.47 -2.43
CA SER A 494 22.98 -13.96 -3.79
C SER A 494 24.20 -13.28 -4.45
N GLU A 495 24.38 -11.97 -4.25
CA GLU A 495 25.51 -11.22 -4.81
C GLU A 495 26.86 -11.60 -4.19
N GLN A 496 26.87 -12.28 -3.04
CA GLN A 496 28.09 -12.72 -2.37
C GLN A 496 28.58 -14.09 -2.85
N VAL A 497 27.72 -14.86 -3.48
CA VAL A 497 28.00 -16.27 -3.83
C VAL A 497 27.70 -16.62 -5.29
N LEU A 498 27.00 -15.77 -6.02
CA LEU A 498 26.72 -15.92 -7.45
C LEU A 498 27.43 -14.84 -8.26
N SER A 499 27.77 -15.16 -9.50
CA SER A 499 28.20 -14.17 -10.48
C SER A 499 27.01 -13.24 -10.85
N PRO A 500 27.26 -12.05 -11.42
CA PRO A 500 26.17 -11.19 -11.90
C PRO A 500 25.21 -11.89 -12.88
N LEU A 501 25.72 -12.77 -13.73
CA LEU A 501 24.91 -13.60 -14.62
C LEU A 501 24.10 -14.64 -13.83
N GLY A 502 24.68 -15.25 -12.81
CA GLY A 502 24.01 -16.20 -11.92
C GLY A 502 22.88 -15.56 -11.11
N VAL A 503 23.08 -14.33 -10.62
CA VAL A 503 22.02 -13.54 -9.96
C VAL A 503 20.88 -13.26 -10.93
N GLN A 504 21.18 -12.91 -12.18
CA GLN A 504 20.17 -12.67 -13.19
C GLN A 504 19.37 -13.95 -13.51
N GLN A 505 20.04 -15.10 -13.67
CA GLN A 505 19.39 -16.39 -13.93
C GLN A 505 18.55 -16.84 -12.73
N LEU A 506 19.02 -16.61 -11.50
CA LEU A 506 18.23 -16.86 -10.28
C LEU A 506 16.93 -16.04 -10.30
N ASN A 507 17.00 -14.76 -10.60
CA ASN A 507 15.84 -13.88 -10.65
C ASN A 507 14.82 -14.35 -11.70
N GLU A 508 15.28 -14.76 -12.87
CA GLU A 508 14.44 -15.31 -13.94
C GLU A 508 13.75 -16.61 -13.51
N THR A 509 14.48 -17.48 -12.82
CA THR A 509 13.93 -18.76 -12.30
C THR A 509 12.91 -18.55 -11.19
N VAL A 510 13.19 -17.64 -10.26
CA VAL A 510 12.26 -17.27 -9.18
C VAL A 510 10.97 -16.68 -9.75
N ALA A 511 11.05 -15.79 -10.72
CA ALA A 511 9.89 -15.21 -11.38
C ALA A 511 9.04 -16.29 -12.07
N HIS A 512 9.67 -17.22 -12.76
CA HIS A 512 8.99 -18.33 -13.44
C HIS A 512 8.28 -19.29 -12.46
N VAL A 513 8.97 -19.73 -11.41
CA VAL A 513 8.40 -20.62 -10.38
C VAL A 513 7.18 -19.95 -9.73
N THR A 514 7.27 -18.67 -9.45
CA THR A 514 6.21 -17.93 -8.76
C THR A 514 4.98 -17.73 -9.62
N GLU A 515 5.14 -17.39 -10.90
CA GLU A 515 4.03 -17.21 -11.82
C GLU A 515 3.27 -18.53 -12.03
N THR A 516 4.01 -19.65 -12.16
CA THR A 516 3.41 -20.98 -12.30
C THR A 516 2.56 -21.34 -11.07
N TYR A 517 3.01 -21.01 -9.86
CA TYR A 517 2.26 -21.32 -8.63
C TYR A 517 1.14 -20.31 -8.31
N ARG A 518 1.19 -19.06 -8.82
CA ARG A 518 0.07 -18.10 -8.73
C ARG A 518 -1.16 -18.58 -9.50
N VAL A 519 -0.97 -19.24 -10.61
CA VAL A 519 -2.08 -19.77 -11.44
C VAL A 519 -2.74 -21.00 -10.80
N GLU A 520 -2.01 -21.77 -9.99
CA GLU A 520 -2.51 -22.99 -9.30
C GLU A 520 -3.12 -22.72 -7.91
N ALA A 521 -2.92 -21.55 -7.33
CA ALA A 521 -3.51 -21.18 -6.04
C ALA A 521 -5.02 -20.97 -6.20
N ALA A 522 -5.80 -21.74 -5.45
CA ALA A 522 -7.25 -21.71 -5.48
C ALA A 522 -7.83 -20.30 -5.23
N PRO A 523 -8.96 -19.94 -5.87
CA PRO A 523 -9.52 -18.58 -5.90
C PRO A 523 -10.08 -18.06 -4.56
N GLU A 524 -9.86 -18.74 -3.45
CA GLU A 524 -10.45 -18.39 -2.13
C GLU A 524 -9.45 -17.84 -1.10
N GLN A 525 -8.17 -17.68 -1.44
CA GLN A 525 -7.21 -17.08 -0.50
C GLN A 525 -7.12 -15.57 -0.73
N ARG A 526 -7.29 -14.79 0.35
CA ARG A 526 -7.06 -13.33 0.36
C ARG A 526 -5.71 -13.04 -0.27
N THR A 527 -5.68 -12.16 -1.25
CA THR A 527 -4.42 -11.71 -1.86
C THR A 527 -3.56 -11.02 -0.78
N THR A 528 -2.35 -11.52 -0.57
CA THR A 528 -1.38 -10.96 0.37
C THR A 528 -0.23 -10.29 -0.37
N TRP A 529 0.39 -9.32 0.27
CA TRP A 529 1.44 -8.48 -0.30
C TRP A 529 2.70 -8.52 0.56
N GLY A 530 3.85 -8.40 -0.07
CA GLY A 530 5.15 -8.35 0.62
C GLY A 530 5.38 -7.02 1.33
N HIS A 531 4.83 -5.94 0.77
CA HIS A 531 4.87 -4.61 1.34
C HIS A 531 3.56 -3.86 1.06
N VAL A 532 3.07 -3.12 2.05
CA VAL A 532 1.90 -2.25 1.90
C VAL A 532 2.30 -0.81 2.18
N LEU A 533 2.00 0.05 1.24
CA LEU A 533 2.20 1.48 1.33
C LEU A 533 0.83 2.16 1.41
N VAL A 534 0.63 3.01 2.40
CA VAL A 534 -0.62 3.72 2.62
C VAL A 534 -0.35 5.21 2.54
N ASP A 535 -1.01 5.90 1.62
CA ASP A 535 -0.99 7.35 1.54
C ASP A 535 -2.27 7.96 2.14
N GLU A 536 -2.19 9.18 2.63
CA GLU A 536 -3.23 9.86 3.42
C GLU A 536 -3.73 8.97 4.58
N ALA A 537 -2.79 8.33 5.24
CA ALA A 537 -3.01 7.29 6.25
C ALA A 537 -3.87 7.73 7.43
N GLN A 538 -3.90 9.03 7.75
CA GLN A 538 -4.77 9.63 8.76
C GLN A 538 -6.26 9.49 8.42
N GLU A 539 -6.60 9.11 7.17
CA GLU A 539 -7.96 8.91 6.72
C GLU A 539 -8.52 7.52 7.04
N LEU A 540 -7.67 6.55 7.39
CA LEU A 540 -8.09 5.18 7.64
C LEU A 540 -8.57 4.99 9.08
N THR A 541 -9.68 4.27 9.21
CA THR A 541 -10.21 3.85 10.50
C THR A 541 -9.47 2.63 11.07
N PRO A 542 -9.54 2.37 12.39
CA PRO A 542 -8.97 1.17 13.02
C PRO A 542 -9.38 -0.14 12.34
N MET A 543 -10.65 -0.27 11.93
CA MET A 543 -11.12 -1.46 11.24
C MET A 543 -10.50 -1.63 9.84
N GLN A 544 -10.27 -0.54 9.11
CA GLN A 544 -9.56 -0.57 7.82
C GLN A 544 -8.07 -0.93 8.01
N TRP A 545 -7.43 -0.44 9.07
CA TRP A 545 -6.06 -0.85 9.41
C TRP A 545 -5.95 -2.34 9.70
N ARG A 546 -6.90 -2.91 10.44
CA ARG A 546 -6.97 -4.38 10.66
C ARG A 546 -7.13 -5.15 9.36
N MET A 547 -7.97 -4.66 8.46
CA MET A 547 -8.15 -5.22 7.13
C MET A 547 -6.84 -5.23 6.32
N LEU A 548 -6.07 -4.14 6.36
CA LEU A 548 -4.76 -4.03 5.69
C LEU A 548 -3.69 -4.91 6.35
N ALA A 549 -3.64 -4.95 7.68
CA ALA A 549 -2.70 -5.79 8.42
C ALA A 549 -2.78 -7.27 8.01
N ARG A 550 -4.00 -7.78 7.79
CA ARG A 550 -4.21 -9.15 7.31
C ARG A 550 -3.70 -9.40 5.88
N ARG A 551 -3.58 -8.35 5.07
CA ARG A 551 -3.07 -8.42 3.69
C ARG A 551 -1.56 -8.29 3.59
N CYS A 552 -0.88 -7.98 4.70
CA CYS A 552 0.58 -7.92 4.78
C CYS A 552 1.11 -8.74 5.96
N PRO A 553 1.12 -10.08 5.86
CA PRO A 553 1.54 -10.96 6.95
C PRO A 553 3.00 -10.74 7.39
N THR A 554 3.82 -10.13 6.53
CA THR A 554 5.21 -9.76 6.85
C THR A 554 5.29 -8.60 7.86
N GLY A 555 4.20 -7.84 8.04
CA GLY A 555 4.17 -6.62 8.83
C GLY A 555 5.05 -5.49 8.26
N SER A 556 5.33 -5.52 6.95
CA SER A 556 6.14 -4.52 6.27
C SER A 556 5.27 -3.40 5.72
N PHE A 557 5.30 -2.23 6.37
CA PHE A 557 4.45 -1.09 6.01
C PHE A 557 5.24 0.19 5.80
N THR A 558 4.80 0.99 4.84
CA THR A 558 5.12 2.42 4.74
C THR A 558 3.83 3.20 4.90
N ILE A 559 3.76 4.00 5.95
CA ILE A 559 2.59 4.79 6.33
C ILE A 559 2.92 6.25 6.10
N VAL A 560 2.19 6.90 5.23
CA VAL A 560 2.43 8.30 4.86
C VAL A 560 1.20 9.12 5.19
N GLY A 561 1.37 10.20 5.95
CA GLY A 561 0.23 11.00 6.36
C GLY A 561 0.57 12.29 7.09
N ASP A 562 -0.48 12.98 7.52
CA ASP A 562 -0.40 14.21 8.28
C ASP A 562 -1.48 14.24 9.37
N LEU A 563 -1.06 14.14 10.62
CA LEU A 563 -1.99 14.18 11.77
C LEU A 563 -2.77 15.51 11.86
N ASN A 564 -2.23 16.61 11.33
CA ASN A 564 -2.94 17.89 11.27
C ASN A 564 -4.14 17.88 10.31
N GLN A 565 -4.18 16.94 9.38
CA GLN A 565 -5.25 16.76 8.41
C GLN A 565 -6.24 15.67 8.81
N ALA A 566 -6.04 15.02 9.97
CA ALA A 566 -6.91 13.94 10.46
C ALA A 566 -8.31 14.48 10.80
N SER A 567 -9.36 13.81 10.35
CA SER A 567 -10.73 14.11 10.74
C SER A 567 -10.99 13.66 12.18
N GLY A 568 -11.69 14.52 12.99
CA GLY A 568 -11.90 14.30 14.44
C GLY A 568 -12.71 13.06 14.83
N ALA A 569 -13.23 12.28 13.88
CA ALA A 569 -14.02 11.07 14.12
C ALA A 569 -13.18 9.78 14.31
N ARG A 570 -11.87 9.88 14.57
CA ARG A 570 -10.95 8.73 14.54
C ARG A 570 -10.26 8.48 15.87
N ASP A 571 -10.19 7.21 16.28
CA ASP A 571 -9.57 6.76 17.53
C ASP A 571 -8.04 6.87 17.54
N ALA A 572 -7.39 6.93 16.36
CA ALA A 572 -5.93 7.04 16.27
C ALA A 572 -5.48 8.49 16.42
N THR A 573 -5.02 8.86 17.61
CA THR A 573 -4.47 10.18 17.92
C THR A 573 -2.96 10.23 17.68
N ALA A 574 -2.31 9.09 17.49
CA ALA A 574 -0.88 8.97 17.25
C ALA A 574 -0.55 7.82 16.30
N TRP A 575 0.57 7.93 15.60
CA TRP A 575 1.07 6.85 14.73
C TRP A 575 1.41 5.56 15.51
N ALA A 576 1.66 5.65 16.81
CA ALA A 576 1.86 4.50 17.67
C ALA A 576 0.63 3.60 17.76
N ASP A 577 -0.59 4.19 17.75
CA ASP A 577 -1.84 3.44 17.81
C ASP A 577 -2.04 2.62 16.53
N VAL A 578 -1.73 3.21 15.37
CA VAL A 578 -1.76 2.52 14.07
C VAL A 578 -0.75 1.38 14.04
N ALA A 579 0.48 1.62 14.53
CA ALA A 579 1.51 0.59 14.60
C ALA A 579 1.07 -0.59 15.48
N GLY A 580 0.43 -0.32 16.63
CA GLY A 580 -0.14 -1.34 17.51
C GLY A 580 -1.21 -2.20 16.85
N ILE A 581 -2.06 -1.62 15.99
CA ILE A 581 -3.06 -2.39 15.22
C ILE A 581 -2.39 -3.34 14.22
N ILE A 582 -1.29 -2.90 13.58
CA ILE A 582 -0.56 -3.69 12.58
C ILE A 582 0.27 -4.79 13.24
N ASN A 583 1.03 -4.43 14.28
CA ASN A 583 1.91 -5.35 14.98
C ASN A 583 2.30 -4.79 16.37
N ASP A 584 1.77 -5.41 17.43
CA ASP A 584 2.01 -4.99 18.83
C ASP A 584 3.47 -5.07 19.27
N ASP A 585 4.30 -5.91 18.61
CA ASP A 585 5.66 -6.23 19.06
C ASP A 585 6.74 -5.30 18.47
N ARG A 586 6.42 -4.41 17.53
CA ARG A 586 7.40 -3.59 16.82
C ARG A 586 7.06 -2.11 16.82
N PRO A 587 7.93 -1.26 17.39
CA PRO A 587 7.75 0.19 17.31
C PRO A 587 7.87 0.65 15.85
N ALA A 588 7.07 1.66 15.48
CA ALA A 588 7.21 2.33 14.21
C ALA A 588 8.47 3.20 14.18
N HIS A 589 9.16 3.22 13.04
CA HIS A 589 10.20 4.21 12.75
C HIS A 589 9.53 5.45 12.15
N VAL A 590 9.52 6.56 12.86
CA VAL A 590 8.87 7.81 12.43
C VAL A 590 9.92 8.76 11.86
N LEU A 591 9.74 9.16 10.62
CA LEU A 591 10.50 10.23 9.95
C LEU A 591 9.58 11.43 9.72
N THR A 592 10.06 12.64 9.97
CA THR A 592 9.29 13.86 9.78
C THR A 592 9.86 14.67 8.62
N LEU A 593 9.00 15.05 7.68
CA LEU A 593 9.31 16.00 6.61
C LEU A 593 8.81 17.38 7.04
N ASP A 594 9.73 18.27 7.37
CA ASP A 594 9.44 19.60 7.94
C ASP A 594 9.55 20.75 6.94
N VAL A 595 9.95 20.45 5.69
CA VAL A 595 10.12 21.45 4.63
C VAL A 595 9.01 21.31 3.59
N ASN A 596 8.24 22.39 3.39
CA ASN A 596 7.25 22.48 2.32
C ASN A 596 7.88 23.15 1.10
N TYR A 597 7.98 22.38 0.04
CA TYR A 597 8.57 22.82 -1.24
C TYR A 597 7.52 23.40 -2.21
N ARG A 598 6.25 23.08 -2.01
CA ARG A 598 5.20 23.28 -3.00
C ARG A 598 4.32 24.48 -2.75
N THR A 599 3.72 24.54 -1.55
CA THR A 599 2.75 25.59 -1.21
C THR A 599 3.49 26.87 -0.86
N PRO A 600 3.18 28.00 -1.50
CA PRO A 600 3.81 29.28 -1.21
C PRO A 600 3.67 29.71 0.24
N GLU A 601 4.64 30.48 0.74
CA GLU A 601 4.66 30.99 2.10
C GLU A 601 3.41 31.84 2.42
N GLU A 602 2.94 32.61 1.46
CA GLU A 602 1.75 33.48 1.57
C GLU A 602 0.49 32.64 1.86
N ILE A 603 0.34 31.51 1.17
CA ILE A 603 -0.79 30.56 1.38
C ILE A 603 -0.63 29.84 2.71
N MET A 604 0.59 29.36 3.01
CA MET A 604 0.84 28.65 4.27
C MET A 604 0.67 29.55 5.49
N ARG A 605 0.96 30.83 5.41
CA ARG A 605 0.69 31.80 6.49
C ARG A 605 -0.80 31.79 6.86
N VAL A 606 -1.69 31.81 5.88
CA VAL A 606 -3.14 31.75 6.09
C VAL A 606 -3.59 30.39 6.63
N ALA A 607 -3.10 29.31 6.05
CA ALA A 607 -3.43 27.96 6.49
C ALA A 607 -2.93 27.68 7.92
N ASN A 608 -1.71 28.10 8.26
CA ASN A 608 -1.14 27.92 9.59
C ASN A 608 -1.88 28.72 10.67
N ALA A 609 -2.44 29.90 10.32
CA ALA A 609 -3.28 30.65 11.24
C ALA A 609 -4.54 29.88 11.66
N VAL A 610 -5.09 29.02 10.79
CA VAL A 610 -6.22 28.13 11.12
C VAL A 610 -5.80 27.04 12.11
N LEU A 611 -4.63 26.40 11.91
CA LEU A 611 -4.09 25.41 12.83
C LEU A 611 -3.73 25.97 14.22
N LEU A 612 -3.11 27.15 14.23
CA LEU A 612 -2.75 27.83 15.48
C LEU A 612 -3.97 28.24 16.31
N ALA A 613 -5.07 28.59 15.63
CA ALA A 613 -6.33 28.88 16.32
C ALA A 613 -7.01 27.62 16.90
N ALA A 614 -6.63 26.44 16.44
CA ALA A 614 -7.17 25.15 16.87
C ALA A 614 -6.25 24.38 17.83
N ASP A 615 -5.16 24.99 18.32
CA ASP A 615 -4.16 24.37 19.22
C ASP A 615 -3.63 23.00 18.71
N SER A 616 -3.34 22.91 17.42
CA SER A 616 -2.84 21.67 16.82
C SER A 616 -1.51 21.20 17.44
N PRO A 617 -1.36 19.89 17.77
CA PRO A 617 -0.16 19.37 18.43
C PRO A 617 1.06 19.24 17.52
N VAL A 618 0.88 19.29 16.18
CA VAL A 618 1.95 19.10 15.19
C VAL A 618 2.34 20.45 14.59
N ALA A 619 3.63 20.78 14.65
CA ALA A 619 4.15 22.01 14.06
C ALA A 619 3.97 21.99 12.51
N PRO A 620 3.50 23.08 11.92
CA PRO A 620 3.36 23.18 10.47
C PRO A 620 4.74 23.24 9.78
N PRO A 621 4.87 22.75 8.54
CA PRO A 621 6.12 22.76 7.81
C PRO A 621 6.49 24.19 7.37
N ARG A 622 7.81 24.44 7.23
CA ARG A 622 8.34 25.71 6.74
C ARG A 622 8.32 25.74 5.21
N SER A 623 7.69 26.73 4.62
CA SER A 623 7.74 26.95 3.16
C SER A 623 9.09 27.55 2.74
N VAL A 624 9.61 27.06 1.61
CA VAL A 624 10.83 27.59 0.94
C VAL A 624 10.49 28.36 -0.33
N ARG A 625 9.22 28.42 -0.72
CA ARG A 625 8.74 29.10 -1.92
C ARG A 625 7.88 30.30 -1.54
N SER A 626 8.08 31.40 -2.22
CA SER A 626 7.22 32.59 -2.22
C SER A 626 6.83 32.94 -3.65
N THR A 627 5.60 33.36 -3.86
CA THR A 627 5.11 33.88 -5.17
C THR A 627 4.98 35.37 -5.16
N GLY A 628 5.00 36.01 -3.99
CA GLY A 628 4.72 37.42 -3.82
C GLY A 628 3.24 37.82 -4.05
N GLU A 629 2.35 36.80 -4.22
CA GLU A 629 0.92 37.01 -4.40
C GLU A 629 0.16 36.60 -3.12
N ASP A 630 -0.40 37.55 -2.41
CA ASP A 630 -1.20 37.28 -1.22
C ASP A 630 -2.55 36.65 -1.59
N PRO A 631 -3.09 35.73 -0.72
CA PRO A 631 -4.43 35.21 -0.87
C PRO A 631 -5.50 36.28 -0.92
N VAL A 632 -6.47 36.08 -1.83
CA VAL A 632 -7.54 37.09 -2.09
C VAL A 632 -8.80 36.67 -1.33
N PHE A 633 -9.38 37.60 -0.57
CA PHE A 633 -10.65 37.41 0.14
C PHE A 633 -11.75 38.27 -0.51
N VAL A 634 -12.89 37.63 -0.80
CA VAL A 634 -14.05 38.27 -1.44
C VAL A 634 -15.29 38.04 -0.63
N SER A 635 -15.99 39.10 -0.23
CA SER A 635 -17.28 38.96 0.46
C SER A 635 -18.43 38.93 -0.56
N ALA A 636 -19.43 38.09 -0.30
CA ALA A 636 -20.69 38.00 -1.05
C ALA A 636 -21.88 38.24 -0.08
N ALA A 637 -23.07 38.47 -0.61
CA ALA A 637 -24.24 38.68 0.23
C ALA A 637 -24.96 37.40 0.62
N THR A 638 -24.81 36.31 -0.17
CA THR A 638 -25.44 35.01 0.06
C THR A 638 -24.49 33.88 -0.38
N PHE A 639 -24.77 32.65 0.08
CA PHE A 639 -24.04 31.45 -0.37
C PHE A 639 -24.09 31.25 -1.89
N ASP A 640 -25.27 31.41 -2.51
CA ASP A 640 -25.43 31.27 -3.96
C ASP A 640 -24.63 32.32 -4.74
N GLU A 641 -24.57 33.54 -4.22
CA GLU A 641 -23.70 34.60 -4.78
C GLU A 641 -22.22 34.25 -4.61
N ALA A 642 -21.81 33.69 -3.46
CA ALA A 642 -20.43 33.25 -3.24
C ALA A 642 -20.01 32.17 -4.25
N VAL A 643 -20.87 31.20 -4.51
CA VAL A 643 -20.65 30.17 -5.55
C VAL A 643 -20.58 30.81 -6.95
N ALA A 644 -21.46 31.74 -7.26
CA ALA A 644 -21.44 32.42 -8.56
C ALA A 644 -20.16 33.27 -8.77
N VAL A 645 -19.71 33.98 -7.74
CA VAL A 645 -18.46 34.73 -7.74
C VAL A 645 -17.25 33.80 -7.91
N ALA A 646 -17.24 32.67 -7.23
CA ALA A 646 -16.17 31.67 -7.35
C ALA A 646 -16.08 31.10 -8.77
N ARG A 647 -17.21 30.80 -9.41
CA ARG A 647 -17.27 30.29 -10.79
C ARG A 647 -16.82 31.38 -11.80
N ALA A 648 -17.25 32.63 -11.62
CA ALA A 648 -16.82 33.74 -12.47
C ALA A 648 -15.29 33.95 -12.38
N ARG A 649 -14.76 33.93 -11.14
CA ARG A 649 -13.32 34.09 -10.91
C ARG A 649 -12.54 32.92 -11.53
N ALA A 650 -13.00 31.69 -11.41
CA ALA A 650 -12.35 30.52 -12.04
C ALA A 650 -12.32 30.67 -13.58
N ALA A 651 -13.39 31.17 -14.17
CA ALA A 651 -13.44 31.43 -15.60
C ALA A 651 -12.43 32.53 -16.03
N ASP A 652 -12.32 33.59 -15.24
CA ASP A 652 -11.35 34.67 -15.50
C ASP A 652 -9.90 34.17 -15.40
N GLU A 653 -9.58 33.35 -14.40
CA GLU A 653 -8.25 32.79 -14.23
C GLU A 653 -7.87 31.82 -15.36
N VAL A 654 -8.81 31.02 -15.85
CA VAL A 654 -8.60 30.18 -17.04
C VAL A 654 -8.44 30.96 -18.30
N ALA A 655 -9.17 32.08 -18.45
CA ALA A 655 -9.04 32.99 -19.62
C ALA A 655 -7.72 33.77 -19.62
N ALA A 656 -7.16 34.04 -18.45
CA ALA A 656 -5.89 34.78 -18.29
C ALA A 656 -4.63 33.90 -18.52
N SER A 657 -4.75 32.61 -18.60
CA SER A 657 -3.63 31.65 -18.76
C SER A 657 -3.98 30.54 -19.73
N ASP A 658 -3.06 30.16 -20.60
CA ASP A 658 -3.23 29.02 -21.53
C ASP A 658 -3.04 27.66 -20.87
N ALA A 659 -2.53 27.63 -19.65
CA ALA A 659 -2.24 26.39 -18.88
C ALA A 659 -2.61 26.58 -17.40
N GLY A 660 -2.73 25.45 -16.69
CA GLY A 660 -3.02 25.39 -15.27
C GLY A 660 -4.45 24.95 -14.96
N THR A 661 -4.64 24.49 -13.72
CA THR A 661 -5.89 23.93 -13.19
C THR A 661 -6.45 24.79 -12.07
N VAL A 662 -7.76 24.92 -12.02
CA VAL A 662 -8.47 25.68 -10.98
C VAL A 662 -9.47 24.76 -10.28
N ALA A 663 -9.39 24.67 -8.95
CA ALA A 663 -10.40 24.00 -8.15
C ALA A 663 -11.29 24.99 -7.41
N ILE A 664 -12.59 24.78 -7.45
CA ILE A 664 -13.58 25.43 -6.59
C ILE A 664 -13.95 24.41 -5.51
N LEU A 665 -13.55 24.68 -4.27
CA LEU A 665 -13.82 23.80 -3.13
C LEU A 665 -15.02 24.35 -2.36
N VAL A 666 -16.06 23.52 -2.31
CA VAL A 666 -17.34 23.87 -1.66
C VAL A 666 -17.58 22.97 -0.43
N PRO A 667 -18.37 23.44 0.55
CA PRO A 667 -18.80 22.63 1.69
C PRO A 667 -19.54 21.36 1.25
N ARG A 668 -19.49 20.30 2.07
CA ARG A 668 -20.11 18.98 1.78
C ARG A 668 -21.56 19.08 1.33
N ASP A 669 -22.36 19.91 2.00
CA ASP A 669 -23.81 20.05 1.76
C ASP A 669 -24.16 20.60 0.35
N GLY A 670 -23.18 21.11 -0.38
CA GLY A 670 -23.35 21.64 -1.73
C GLY A 670 -22.38 21.06 -2.75
N ALA A 671 -21.56 20.08 -2.35
CA ALA A 671 -20.50 19.55 -3.19
C ALA A 671 -21.07 18.61 -4.28
N PRO A 672 -20.74 18.85 -5.56
CA PRO A 672 -21.06 17.89 -6.61
C PRO A 672 -20.19 16.63 -6.46
N GLU A 673 -20.76 15.47 -6.70
CA GLU A 673 -19.98 14.25 -6.82
C GLU A 673 -19.28 14.22 -8.19
N VAL A 674 -17.96 14.14 -8.19
CA VAL A 674 -17.16 14.15 -9.41
C VAL A 674 -16.41 12.82 -9.58
N GLY A 675 -16.39 12.31 -10.80
CA GLY A 675 -15.62 11.11 -11.16
C GLY A 675 -14.16 11.45 -11.49
N PRO A 676 -13.31 10.41 -11.70
CA PRO A 676 -11.90 10.61 -12.06
C PRO A 676 -11.65 11.45 -13.32
N ASP A 677 -12.58 11.45 -14.27
CA ASP A 677 -12.50 12.24 -15.52
C ASP A 677 -12.61 13.75 -15.29
N ALA A 678 -12.97 14.18 -14.07
CA ALA A 678 -13.00 15.59 -13.71
C ALA A 678 -11.60 16.23 -13.80
N LEU A 679 -10.53 15.47 -13.56
CA LEU A 679 -9.15 15.96 -13.64
C LEU A 679 -8.70 16.32 -15.06
N ASP A 680 -9.43 15.88 -16.09
CA ASP A 680 -9.15 16.27 -17.48
C ASP A 680 -9.65 17.70 -17.80
N ARG A 681 -10.42 18.30 -16.88
CA ARG A 681 -10.96 19.65 -17.00
C ARG A 681 -10.03 20.67 -16.37
N ARG A 682 -9.98 21.88 -16.94
CA ARG A 682 -9.20 22.99 -16.37
C ARG A 682 -9.86 23.61 -15.14
N VAL A 683 -11.18 23.54 -15.01
CA VAL A 683 -11.93 23.98 -13.82
C VAL A 683 -12.70 22.77 -13.27
N VAL A 684 -12.51 22.51 -11.98
CA VAL A 684 -13.21 21.43 -11.27
C VAL A 684 -13.85 22.02 -10.02
N GLU A 685 -15.14 21.76 -9.84
CA GLU A 685 -15.88 22.07 -8.61
C GLU A 685 -16.11 20.76 -7.85
N MET A 686 -15.68 20.70 -6.58
CA MET A 686 -15.73 19.46 -5.78
C MET A 686 -15.74 19.75 -4.28
N GLY A 687 -16.06 18.74 -3.50
CA GLY A 687 -15.90 18.76 -2.04
C GLY A 687 -14.44 18.54 -1.63
N VAL A 688 -14.10 18.95 -0.39
CA VAL A 688 -12.73 18.83 0.14
C VAL A 688 -12.26 17.36 0.25
N ASP A 689 -13.18 16.43 0.53
CA ASP A 689 -12.85 15.00 0.63
C ASP A 689 -12.33 14.43 -0.70
N GLN A 690 -12.91 14.90 -1.81
CA GLN A 690 -12.47 14.49 -3.14
C GLN A 690 -11.17 15.18 -3.58
N ALA A 691 -10.87 16.37 -3.01
CA ALA A 691 -9.66 17.12 -3.28
C ALA A 691 -8.43 16.63 -2.49
N ARG A 692 -8.60 15.67 -1.55
CA ARG A 692 -7.50 15.13 -0.75
C ARG A 692 -6.47 14.43 -1.63
N GLY A 693 -5.21 14.69 -1.39
CA GLY A 693 -4.09 14.19 -2.20
C GLY A 693 -3.91 14.87 -3.55
N LEU A 694 -4.86 15.70 -3.99
CA LEU A 694 -4.79 16.44 -5.26
C LEU A 694 -4.11 17.81 -5.08
N GLU A 695 -3.72 18.40 -6.21
CA GLU A 695 -3.06 19.71 -6.28
C GLU A 695 -3.57 20.50 -7.48
N PHE A 696 -3.76 21.79 -7.28
CA PHE A 696 -4.24 22.70 -8.30
C PHE A 696 -3.39 23.96 -8.32
N ASP A 697 -3.21 24.58 -9.50
CA ASP A 697 -2.48 25.84 -9.61
C ASP A 697 -3.21 26.95 -8.85
N SER A 698 -4.53 26.99 -8.94
CA SER A 698 -5.37 27.93 -8.21
C SER A 698 -6.50 27.21 -7.48
N VAL A 699 -6.79 27.64 -6.25
CA VAL A 699 -7.90 27.14 -5.46
C VAL A 699 -8.78 28.30 -5.00
N ILE A 700 -10.08 28.11 -5.14
CA ILE A 700 -11.10 29.03 -4.66
C ILE A 700 -11.92 28.30 -3.60
N VAL A 701 -11.78 28.68 -2.33
CA VAL A 701 -12.53 28.11 -1.21
C VAL A 701 -13.81 28.94 -1.00
N VAL A 702 -14.95 28.28 -1.05
CA VAL A 702 -16.26 28.91 -0.89
C VAL A 702 -16.77 28.62 0.51
N GLU A 703 -17.17 29.65 1.23
CA GLU A 703 -17.78 29.64 2.57
C GLU A 703 -16.96 28.86 3.62
N PRO A 704 -15.74 29.38 3.95
CA PRO A 704 -14.80 28.71 4.84
C PRO A 704 -15.35 28.44 6.25
N GLY A 705 -16.39 29.17 6.69
CA GLY A 705 -17.04 28.96 7.99
C GLY A 705 -17.83 27.67 8.09
N ARG A 706 -18.11 26.99 6.97
CA ARG A 706 -18.86 25.71 6.93
C ARG A 706 -17.97 24.49 6.88
N PHE A 707 -16.65 24.66 6.85
CA PHE A 707 -15.70 23.56 6.94
C PHE A 707 -15.29 23.33 8.39
N GLU A 708 -15.04 22.07 8.75
CA GLU A 708 -14.31 21.77 9.97
C GLU A 708 -12.86 22.27 9.84
N THR A 709 -12.17 22.49 10.97
CA THR A 709 -10.83 23.06 10.98
C THR A 709 -9.84 22.30 10.09
N HIS A 710 -9.83 20.96 10.20
CA HIS A 710 -8.95 20.12 9.40
C HIS A 710 -9.31 20.15 7.92
N GLU A 711 -10.60 20.17 7.57
CA GLU A 711 -11.07 20.28 6.19
C GLU A 711 -10.67 21.64 5.57
N LEU A 712 -10.84 22.72 6.33
CA LEU A 712 -10.41 24.03 5.91
C LEU A 712 -8.91 24.08 5.66
N TYR A 713 -8.10 23.50 6.57
CA TYR A 713 -6.65 23.41 6.38
C TYR A 713 -6.28 22.64 5.12
N VAL A 714 -6.95 21.50 4.85
CA VAL A 714 -6.78 20.75 3.62
C VAL A 714 -7.15 21.61 2.41
N ALA A 715 -8.32 22.26 2.41
CA ALA A 715 -8.79 23.08 1.29
C ALA A 715 -7.82 24.20 0.93
N LEU A 716 -7.35 24.96 1.94
CA LEU A 716 -6.40 26.07 1.74
C LEU A 716 -5.06 25.60 1.16
N THR A 717 -4.60 24.41 1.53
CA THR A 717 -3.28 23.88 1.16
C THR A 717 -3.27 23.09 -0.15
N ARG A 718 -4.40 22.97 -0.85
CA ARG A 718 -4.45 22.38 -2.20
C ARG A 718 -3.89 23.29 -3.29
N ALA A 719 -3.78 24.59 -3.02
CA ALA A 719 -3.27 25.58 -3.93
C ALA A 719 -1.73 25.52 -4.02
N THR A 720 -1.22 25.54 -5.25
CA THR A 720 0.23 25.57 -5.49
C THR A 720 0.73 26.95 -5.94
N THR A 721 -0.17 27.85 -6.36
CA THR A 721 0.20 29.19 -6.84
C THR A 721 -0.71 30.28 -6.28
N ARG A 722 -2.04 30.14 -6.41
CA ARG A 722 -3.01 31.16 -6.03
C ARG A 722 -4.09 30.59 -5.13
N LEU A 723 -4.50 31.40 -4.15
CA LEU A 723 -5.61 31.10 -3.26
C LEU A 723 -6.61 32.25 -3.23
N ALA A 724 -7.88 31.93 -3.40
CA ALA A 724 -8.97 32.85 -3.15
C ALA A 724 -9.95 32.25 -2.14
N VAL A 725 -10.53 33.09 -1.29
CA VAL A 725 -11.56 32.73 -0.32
C VAL A 725 -12.77 33.60 -0.58
N VAL A 726 -13.93 32.98 -0.86
CA VAL A 726 -15.20 33.69 -1.11
C VAL A 726 -16.17 33.32 -0.02
N HIS A 727 -16.74 34.32 0.66
CA HIS A 727 -17.58 34.09 1.83
C HIS A 727 -18.76 35.05 1.92
N ALA A 728 -19.89 34.58 2.40
CA ALA A 728 -21.04 35.37 2.78
C ALA A 728 -21.19 35.44 4.31
N GLU A 729 -20.78 34.39 5.01
CA GLU A 729 -20.79 34.31 6.47
C GLU A 729 -19.49 34.85 7.06
N ALA A 730 -19.44 34.97 8.39
CA ALA A 730 -18.24 35.43 9.09
C ALA A 730 -17.07 34.43 8.90
N LEU A 731 -15.88 34.97 8.67
CA LEU A 731 -14.69 34.16 8.57
C LEU A 731 -14.35 33.48 9.90
N PRO A 732 -13.86 32.21 9.92
CA PRO A 732 -13.28 31.59 11.09
C PRO A 732 -12.17 32.43 11.71
N ASP A 733 -12.01 32.35 13.04
CA ASP A 733 -11.07 33.19 13.81
C ASP A 733 -9.64 33.16 13.27
N GLY A 734 -9.15 32.01 12.82
CA GLY A 734 -7.83 31.86 12.22
C GLY A 734 -7.67 32.69 10.94
N LEU A 735 -8.65 32.63 10.02
CA LEU A 735 -8.66 33.41 8.79
C LEU A 735 -8.86 34.91 9.05
N ALA A 736 -9.72 35.25 9.99
CA ALA A 736 -9.95 36.64 10.37
C ALA A 736 -8.71 37.31 10.99
N ARG A 737 -7.83 36.56 11.64
CA ARG A 737 -6.51 37.04 12.11
C ARG A 737 -5.55 37.22 10.97
N ALA A 738 -5.42 36.21 10.07
CA ALA A 738 -4.50 36.27 8.94
C ALA A 738 -4.78 37.42 7.97
N LEU A 739 -5.99 37.96 7.96
CA LEU A 739 -6.36 39.16 7.18
C LEU A 739 -5.93 40.48 7.84
N ARG A 740 -5.66 40.47 9.15
CA ARG A 740 -5.29 41.71 9.90
C ARG A 740 -3.77 41.88 10.00
N ASP A 741 -3.04 40.78 9.93
CA ASP A 741 -1.57 40.72 9.93
C ASP A 741 -1.00 40.83 8.50
#